data_aab2d10ebe5f1af8edb3cfbfa926e300
#
_entry.id   aab2d10ebe5f1af8edb3cfbfa926e300
#
_cell.length_a   1.000
_cell.length_b   1.000
_cell.length_c   1.000
_cell.angle_alpha   90.00
_cell.angle_beta   90.00
_cell.angle_gamma   90.00
#
_symmetry.space_group_name_H-M   'P 1'
#
loop_
_entity.id
_entity.type
_entity.pdbx_description
1 polymer ?
#
loop_
_entity_poly.entity_id
_entity_poly.type
_entity_poly.pdbx_seq_one_letter_code
_entity_poly.pdbx_strand_id
1 'polypeptide(L)'
;MKQTLEGVLKYLRKNYCSYWIILGIDTAIAVLCTWIAYIGIYSMTGISVRTDVFAKIIGISFISSILGSYIFRTYRNTIRFSQLKELWRLMGSACLKAICMVIAIWIFIPQMGLSNSQRMIFVLFDGMLTFIAMAGFRIQLILIYEFLLNQMNKKNERILIYGKDDKSVALQVRLMNSRHFKVVGFYVYDTSASILRVAGFPVYSFKNEGDFKRQMHKHCIQSILFARYEDTREEEDRLLQFCKKNKIRTLIAPSISEADEHGNFHQWVRPIKIEDLLGRPEISINIQEVAAEFRDKIIMVTGAAGSIGSELCRQLAQMGIRKLIMFDSAETPLHNVRLEFEKKYSNLDFVPIIGDVRVKERLRMVFETYQPQIIFHAAAYKHVPLMEENPCEAVLVNVVGSRQVADMAVEYGAEKMIMVSTDKAVNPTNVMGCSKRLAEIYVQSLGCAIREGKVKGRTKFITTRFGNVLGSNGSVIPRFKEQIENGGPVTVTHPDIIRFFMTIPEACRLVMEAATMGEGNEIFVFEMGKAVKIVDLATRMIELAGYRPGEDIEIKFTGLRPGEKLYEEVLSDKENTIPTENKKIMIAKVRHYEYADILDTYAEFEKLSRTVKIMDTVRLMKKVVPEFKSKNSPRFEVLDKN
;
A
#
# COMPACT_ATOMS: atom_id res chain seq x y z
N MET A 1 -5.85 -16.18 38.00
CA MET A 1 -6.22 -14.75 37.99
C MET A 1 -5.97 -14.06 36.66
N LYS A 2 -4.79 -14.16 35.98
CA LYS A 2 -4.55 -13.57 34.65
C LYS A 2 -5.42 -14.19 33.55
N GLN A 3 -5.52 -15.48 33.45
CA GLN A 3 -6.34 -16.18 32.44
C GLN A 3 -7.85 -15.92 32.59
N THR A 4 -8.34 -15.80 33.83
CA THR A 4 -9.75 -15.45 34.11
C THR A 4 -10.06 -14.03 33.72
N LEU A 5 -9.12 -13.10 33.96
CA LEU A 5 -9.23 -11.67 33.56
C LEU A 5 -9.23 -11.50 32.02
N GLU A 6 -8.36 -12.26 31.32
CA GLU A 6 -8.34 -12.29 29.87
C GLU A 6 -9.62 -12.86 29.25
N GLY A 7 -10.22 -13.87 29.91
CA GLY A 7 -11.51 -14.44 29.51
C GLY A 7 -12.66 -13.45 29.64
N VAL A 8 -12.74 -12.75 30.79
CA VAL A 8 -13.76 -11.72 31.06
C VAL A 8 -13.61 -10.54 30.11
N LEU A 9 -12.38 -10.07 29.85
CA LEU A 9 -12.11 -8.98 28.92
C LEU A 9 -12.40 -9.37 27.47
N LYS A 10 -12.10 -10.60 27.07
CA LYS A 10 -12.44 -11.13 25.73
C LYS A 10 -13.96 -11.20 25.54
N TYR A 11 -14.69 -11.55 26.61
CA TYR A 11 -16.15 -11.56 26.62
C TYR A 11 -16.75 -10.16 26.55
N LEU A 12 -16.27 -9.20 27.36
CA LEU A 12 -16.68 -7.79 27.35
C LEU A 12 -16.32 -7.07 26.04
N ARG A 13 -15.31 -7.55 25.32
CA ARG A 13 -14.90 -7.02 24.02
C ARG A 13 -15.78 -7.52 22.87
N LYS A 14 -16.31 -8.75 22.97
CA LYS A 14 -17.13 -9.36 21.92
C LYS A 14 -18.62 -9.06 22.09
N ASN A 15 -19.07 -8.89 23.34
CA ASN A 15 -20.46 -8.63 23.67
C ASN A 15 -20.61 -7.27 24.32
N TYR A 16 -21.51 -6.45 23.82
CA TYR A 16 -21.92 -5.21 24.49
C TYR A 16 -22.60 -5.56 25.82
N CYS A 17 -22.31 -4.80 26.88
CA CYS A 17 -23.02 -4.95 28.15
C CYS A 17 -24.53 -4.75 27.89
N SER A 18 -25.35 -5.70 28.33
CA SER A 18 -26.80 -5.60 28.12
C SER A 18 -27.31 -4.30 28.74
N TYR A 19 -28.12 -3.58 28.00
CA TYR A 19 -28.74 -2.32 28.46
C TYR A 19 -29.57 -2.52 29.74
N TRP A 20 -30.11 -3.71 29.98
CA TRP A 20 -30.82 -4.04 31.22
C TRP A 20 -29.91 -4.06 32.45
N ILE A 21 -28.66 -4.49 32.31
CA ILE A 21 -27.69 -4.47 33.41
C ILE A 21 -27.35 -3.05 33.80
N ILE A 22 -27.17 -2.17 32.81
CA ILE A 22 -26.87 -0.75 33.04
C ILE A 22 -28.05 -0.06 33.74
N LEU A 23 -29.27 -0.31 33.28
CA LEU A 23 -30.48 0.22 33.90
C LEU A 23 -30.61 -0.28 35.35
N GLY A 24 -30.35 -1.56 35.59
CA GLY A 24 -30.40 -2.14 36.94
C GLY A 24 -29.39 -1.52 37.91
N ILE A 25 -28.16 -1.28 37.44
CA ILE A 25 -27.12 -0.61 38.23
C ILE A 25 -27.47 0.83 38.53
N ASP A 26 -27.91 1.59 37.53
CA ASP A 26 -28.30 3.01 37.70
C ASP A 26 -29.45 3.11 38.71
N THR A 27 -30.45 2.21 38.63
CA THR A 27 -31.58 2.18 39.57
C THR A 27 -31.12 1.80 40.97
N ALA A 28 -30.23 0.80 41.12
CA ALA A 28 -29.69 0.37 42.41
C ALA A 28 -28.90 1.52 43.08
N ILE A 29 -28.08 2.26 42.32
CA ILE A 29 -27.35 3.43 42.85
C ILE A 29 -28.32 4.49 43.33
N ALA A 30 -29.37 4.79 42.55
CA ALA A 30 -30.36 5.80 42.91
C ALA A 30 -31.13 5.46 44.16
N VAL A 31 -31.54 4.19 44.35
CA VAL A 31 -32.21 3.68 45.54
C VAL A 31 -31.29 3.72 46.75
N LEU A 32 -30.01 3.34 46.59
CA LEU A 32 -29.04 3.42 47.68
C LEU A 32 -28.81 4.87 48.14
N CYS A 33 -28.73 5.83 47.19
CA CYS A 33 -28.59 7.22 47.52
C CYS A 33 -29.81 7.75 48.32
N THR A 34 -31.02 7.34 47.94
CA THR A 34 -32.25 7.70 48.68
C THR A 34 -32.23 7.09 50.09
N TRP A 35 -31.76 5.88 50.24
CA TRP A 35 -31.61 5.24 51.56
C TRP A 35 -30.63 6.03 52.46
N ILE A 36 -29.47 6.39 51.91
CA ILE A 36 -28.46 7.19 52.64
C ILE A 36 -29.04 8.59 52.99
N ALA A 37 -29.70 9.26 52.06
CA ALA A 37 -30.31 10.55 52.28
C ALA A 37 -31.41 10.49 53.35
N TYR A 38 -32.22 9.42 53.34
CA TYR A 38 -33.26 9.22 54.32
C TYR A 38 -32.70 9.03 55.76
N ILE A 39 -31.73 8.14 55.92
CA ILE A 39 -31.10 7.96 57.23
C ILE A 39 -30.38 9.23 57.68
N GLY A 40 -29.70 9.92 56.78
CA GLY A 40 -28.96 11.14 57.08
C GLY A 40 -29.87 12.26 57.65
N ILE A 41 -31.03 12.50 57.01
CA ILE A 41 -31.94 13.58 57.47
C ILE A 41 -32.61 13.23 58.81
N TYR A 42 -32.99 11.95 59.00
CA TYR A 42 -33.59 11.52 60.28
C TYR A 42 -32.57 11.51 61.42
N SER A 43 -31.33 11.12 61.19
CA SER A 43 -30.23 11.22 62.15
C SER A 43 -29.94 12.68 62.55
N MET A 44 -30.00 13.63 61.63
CA MET A 44 -29.77 15.03 61.91
C MET A 44 -30.93 15.71 62.65
N THR A 45 -32.16 15.22 62.47
CA THR A 45 -33.35 15.79 63.09
C THR A 45 -33.71 15.19 64.42
N GLY A 46 -33.11 14.05 64.83
CA GLY A 46 -33.40 13.33 66.04
C GLY A 46 -34.78 12.64 66.07
N ILE A 47 -35.46 12.58 64.91
CA ILE A 47 -36.79 11.96 64.78
C ILE A 47 -36.60 10.47 64.59
N SER A 48 -37.44 9.63 65.19
CA SER A 48 -37.37 8.17 64.99
C SER A 48 -37.71 7.75 63.56
N VAL A 49 -36.91 6.86 63.00
CA VAL A 49 -37.09 6.31 61.66
C VAL A 49 -38.41 5.55 61.57
N ARG A 50 -39.26 5.89 60.65
CA ARG A 50 -40.56 5.23 60.40
C ARG A 50 -40.44 4.27 59.24
N THR A 51 -40.54 2.99 59.48
CA THR A 51 -40.37 1.93 58.48
C THR A 51 -41.43 1.92 57.38
N ASP A 52 -42.68 2.31 57.73
CA ASP A 52 -43.80 2.45 56.78
C ASP A 52 -43.57 3.57 55.74
N VAL A 53 -43.06 4.70 56.22
CA VAL A 53 -42.70 5.85 55.38
C VAL A 53 -41.50 5.54 54.53
N PHE A 54 -40.50 4.87 55.10
CA PHE A 54 -39.28 4.43 54.41
C PHE A 54 -39.61 3.55 53.20
N ALA A 55 -40.43 2.51 53.38
CA ALA A 55 -40.78 1.61 52.29
C ALA A 55 -41.48 2.34 51.13
N LYS A 56 -42.34 3.33 51.41
CA LYS A 56 -42.98 4.14 50.37
C LYS A 56 -41.98 4.99 49.62
N ILE A 57 -41.06 5.68 50.32
CA ILE A 57 -40.04 6.52 49.71
C ILE A 57 -39.10 5.70 48.80
N ILE A 58 -38.66 4.55 49.23
CA ILE A 58 -37.81 3.63 48.42
C ILE A 58 -38.58 3.19 47.16
N GLY A 59 -39.85 2.79 47.28
CA GLY A 59 -40.69 2.40 46.15
C GLY A 59 -40.83 3.53 45.10
N ILE A 60 -41.06 4.78 45.58
CA ILE A 60 -41.16 5.97 44.71
C ILE A 60 -39.81 6.24 44.04
N SER A 61 -38.71 6.16 44.80
CA SER A 61 -37.36 6.31 44.25
C SER A 61 -37.05 5.29 43.17
N PHE A 62 -37.44 4.04 43.39
CA PHE A 62 -37.25 2.97 42.41
C PHE A 62 -37.99 3.24 41.10
N ILE A 63 -39.29 3.57 41.18
CA ILE A 63 -40.13 3.85 40.00
C ILE A 63 -39.64 5.10 39.27
N SER A 64 -39.37 6.21 40.01
CA SER A 64 -38.93 7.48 39.41
C SER A 64 -37.53 7.35 38.76
N SER A 65 -36.63 6.53 39.31
CA SER A 65 -35.32 6.28 38.71
C SER A 65 -35.42 5.53 37.40
N ILE A 66 -36.26 4.49 37.31
CA ILE A 66 -36.53 3.77 36.07
C ILE A 66 -37.13 4.71 35.03
N LEU A 67 -38.11 5.51 35.42
CA LEU A 67 -38.76 6.47 34.52
C LEU A 67 -37.76 7.52 34.01
N GLY A 68 -36.93 8.08 34.88
CA GLY A 68 -35.89 9.03 34.52
C GLY A 68 -34.87 8.44 33.58
N SER A 69 -34.38 7.26 33.88
CA SER A 69 -33.42 6.54 33.01
C SER A 69 -34.03 6.19 31.66
N TYR A 70 -35.31 5.85 31.61
CA TYR A 70 -36.01 5.53 30.35
C TYR A 70 -36.21 6.79 29.47
N ILE A 71 -36.67 7.89 30.03
CA ILE A 71 -36.93 9.16 29.31
C ILE A 71 -35.61 9.73 28.75
N PHE A 72 -34.58 9.83 29.59
CA PHE A 72 -33.27 10.38 29.19
C PHE A 72 -32.37 9.39 28.51
N ARG A 73 -32.81 8.11 28.37
CA ARG A 73 -32.09 7.04 27.65
C ARG A 73 -30.66 6.82 28.17
N THR A 74 -30.43 6.90 29.48
CA THR A 74 -29.13 6.77 30.13
C THR A 74 -28.50 5.39 29.89
N TYR A 75 -29.32 4.36 29.66
CA TYR A 75 -28.95 2.96 29.46
C TYR A 75 -28.52 2.62 28.03
N ARG A 76 -28.76 3.49 27.03
CA ARG A 76 -28.51 3.16 25.60
C ARG A 76 -27.06 3.33 25.14
N ASN A 77 -26.25 4.05 25.89
CA ASN A 77 -24.89 4.33 25.46
C ASN A 77 -23.89 3.32 26.01
N THR A 78 -22.99 2.87 25.14
CA THR A 78 -21.90 1.99 25.52
C THR A 78 -20.90 2.79 26.35
N ILE A 79 -20.47 2.22 27.49
CA ILE A 79 -19.48 2.78 28.43
C ILE A 79 -18.19 3.23 27.71
N ARG A 80 -17.94 2.67 26.53
CA ARG A 80 -16.72 2.88 25.73
C ARG A 80 -16.60 4.27 25.06
N PHE A 81 -17.71 5.00 24.87
CA PHE A 81 -17.75 6.25 24.12
C PHE A 81 -18.43 7.38 24.88
N SER A 82 -18.35 7.38 26.22
CA SER A 82 -18.97 8.40 27.06
C SER A 82 -18.37 9.78 26.77
N GLN A 83 -19.20 10.69 26.28
CA GLN A 83 -18.89 12.10 26.04
C GLN A 83 -19.59 13.00 27.07
N LEU A 84 -19.21 14.28 27.16
CA LEU A 84 -19.85 15.28 28.01
C LEU A 84 -21.40 15.31 27.90
N LYS A 85 -21.95 14.94 26.73
CA LYS A 85 -23.40 14.80 26.50
C LYS A 85 -24.09 13.80 27.42
N GLU A 86 -23.39 12.80 27.95
CA GLU A 86 -23.99 11.80 28.87
C GLU A 86 -24.17 12.34 30.25
N LEU A 87 -23.30 13.22 30.72
CA LEU A 87 -23.47 13.89 32.02
C LEU A 87 -24.78 14.71 32.08
N TRP A 88 -25.14 15.36 30.97
CA TRP A 88 -26.43 16.06 30.87
C TRP A 88 -27.64 15.11 30.94
N ARG A 89 -27.52 13.89 30.37
CA ARG A 89 -28.60 12.89 30.47
C ARG A 89 -28.74 12.35 31.89
N LEU A 90 -27.63 12.08 32.58
CA LEU A 90 -27.63 11.66 33.98
C LEU A 90 -28.21 12.76 34.88
N MET A 91 -27.85 14.01 34.64
CA MET A 91 -28.39 15.16 35.35
C MET A 91 -29.91 15.28 35.14
N GLY A 92 -30.37 15.16 33.88
CA GLY A 92 -31.79 15.17 33.55
C GLY A 92 -32.58 14.07 34.25
N SER A 93 -32.00 12.83 34.31
CA SER A 93 -32.59 11.68 35.02
C SER A 93 -32.70 11.96 36.54
N ALA A 94 -31.64 12.49 37.16
CA ALA A 94 -31.65 12.85 38.58
C ALA A 94 -32.63 14.00 38.91
N CYS A 95 -32.70 15.00 38.03
CA CYS A 95 -33.70 16.10 38.17
C CYS A 95 -35.14 15.56 38.08
N LEU A 96 -35.44 14.69 37.12
CA LEU A 96 -36.77 14.10 36.98
C LEU A 96 -37.13 13.25 38.21
N LYS A 97 -36.17 12.44 38.72
CA LYS A 97 -36.34 11.72 39.98
C LYS A 97 -36.67 12.68 41.11
N ALA A 98 -35.93 13.77 41.27
CA ALA A 98 -36.17 14.77 42.32
C ALA A 98 -37.58 15.40 42.22
N ILE A 99 -38.03 15.78 41.01
CA ILE A 99 -39.38 16.30 40.75
C ILE A 99 -40.43 15.27 41.14
N CYS A 100 -40.31 14.02 40.72
CA CYS A 100 -41.23 12.96 41.12
C CYS A 100 -41.26 12.74 42.63
N MET A 101 -40.09 12.81 43.28
CA MET A 101 -39.99 12.70 44.75
C MET A 101 -40.67 13.87 45.46
N VAL A 102 -40.53 15.13 44.98
CA VAL A 102 -41.28 16.29 45.52
C VAL A 102 -42.77 16.00 45.45
N ILE A 103 -43.29 15.72 44.27
CA ILE A 103 -44.73 15.48 44.06
C ILE A 103 -45.22 14.35 44.97
N ALA A 104 -44.51 13.25 45.04
CA ALA A 104 -44.90 12.07 45.80
C ALA A 104 -44.90 12.33 47.33
N ILE A 105 -43.89 13.04 47.81
CA ILE A 105 -43.78 13.35 49.25
C ILE A 105 -44.90 14.27 49.70
N TRP A 106 -45.23 15.30 48.90
CA TRP A 106 -46.30 16.24 49.24
C TRP A 106 -47.72 15.63 49.14
N ILE A 107 -47.97 14.75 48.17
CA ILE A 107 -49.29 14.17 47.90
C ILE A 107 -49.53 12.89 48.71
N PHE A 108 -48.57 11.97 48.69
CA PHE A 108 -48.76 10.58 49.19
C PHE A 108 -48.17 10.30 50.58
N ILE A 109 -47.27 11.22 51.08
CA ILE A 109 -46.57 11.00 52.33
C ILE A 109 -46.61 12.27 53.23
N PRO A 110 -47.82 12.84 53.53
CA PRO A 110 -47.91 14.05 54.37
C PRO A 110 -47.44 13.81 55.80
N GLN A 111 -47.44 12.54 56.28
CA GLN A 111 -47.09 12.14 57.67
C GLN A 111 -45.60 11.85 57.86
N MET A 112 -44.70 12.39 57.05
CA MET A 112 -43.26 12.14 57.11
C MET A 112 -42.60 12.63 58.42
N GLY A 113 -43.31 13.45 59.24
CA GLY A 113 -42.76 13.98 60.48
C GLY A 113 -41.71 15.08 60.34
N LEU A 114 -41.39 15.49 59.12
CA LEU A 114 -40.41 16.52 58.76
C LEU A 114 -41.13 17.80 58.37
N SER A 115 -40.55 18.95 58.71
CA SER A 115 -41.00 20.27 58.22
C SER A 115 -40.85 20.38 56.69
N ASN A 116 -41.58 21.31 56.07
CA ASN A 116 -41.50 21.50 54.60
C ASN A 116 -40.08 21.84 54.13
N SER A 117 -39.33 22.62 54.91
CA SER A 117 -37.92 22.92 54.62
C SER A 117 -37.03 21.67 54.68
N GLN A 118 -37.23 20.81 55.66
CA GLN A 118 -36.50 19.54 55.80
C GLN A 118 -36.81 18.55 54.67
N ARG A 119 -38.08 18.48 54.23
CA ARG A 119 -38.48 17.66 53.06
C ARG A 119 -37.79 18.14 51.78
N MET A 120 -37.72 19.47 51.57
CA MET A 120 -37.04 20.02 50.42
C MET A 120 -35.52 19.75 50.46
N ILE A 121 -34.89 19.92 51.61
CA ILE A 121 -33.47 19.59 51.83
C ILE A 121 -33.21 18.10 51.53
N PHE A 122 -34.09 17.21 51.99
CA PHE A 122 -34.00 15.78 51.70
C PHE A 122 -33.99 15.48 50.19
N VAL A 123 -34.96 16.06 49.44
CA VAL A 123 -35.08 15.81 48.00
C VAL A 123 -33.90 16.39 47.22
N LEU A 124 -33.47 17.62 47.59
CA LEU A 124 -32.30 18.23 46.96
C LEU A 124 -31.02 17.41 47.23
N PHE A 125 -30.85 16.98 48.48
CA PHE A 125 -29.68 16.15 48.86
C PHE A 125 -29.71 14.79 48.16
N ASP A 126 -30.86 14.10 48.09
CA ASP A 126 -31.03 12.84 47.36
C ASP A 126 -30.74 12.99 45.85
N GLY A 127 -31.27 14.04 45.22
CA GLY A 127 -31.04 14.32 43.81
C GLY A 127 -29.55 14.58 43.49
N MET A 128 -28.90 15.42 44.32
CA MET A 128 -27.48 15.73 44.16
C MET A 128 -26.61 14.52 44.40
N LEU A 129 -26.87 13.73 45.46
CA LEU A 129 -26.14 12.50 45.78
C LEU A 129 -26.29 11.47 44.67
N THR A 130 -27.52 11.31 44.13
CA THR A 130 -27.79 10.39 43.01
C THR A 130 -27.00 10.80 41.77
N PHE A 131 -26.98 12.08 41.41
CA PHE A 131 -26.22 12.55 40.25
C PHE A 131 -24.69 12.31 40.41
N ILE A 132 -24.14 12.69 41.58
CA ILE A 132 -22.70 12.53 41.88
C ILE A 132 -22.32 11.04 41.86
N ALA A 133 -23.13 10.16 42.48
CA ALA A 133 -22.84 8.73 42.53
C ALA A 133 -22.91 8.06 41.15
N MET A 134 -23.91 8.38 40.33
CA MET A 134 -24.04 7.89 38.96
C MET A 134 -22.88 8.38 38.07
N ALA A 135 -22.56 9.68 38.12
CA ALA A 135 -21.47 10.25 37.36
C ALA A 135 -20.11 9.67 37.78
N GLY A 136 -19.85 9.57 39.09
CA GLY A 136 -18.65 8.99 39.65
C GLY A 136 -18.46 7.52 39.25
N PHE A 137 -19.54 6.72 39.32
CA PHE A 137 -19.51 5.34 38.88
C PHE A 137 -19.18 5.20 37.39
N ARG A 138 -19.76 6.05 36.53
CA ARG A 138 -19.41 6.07 35.09
C ARG A 138 -17.92 6.40 34.85
N ILE A 139 -17.41 7.42 35.55
CA ILE A 139 -16.00 7.82 35.46
C ILE A 139 -15.09 6.65 35.93
N GLN A 140 -15.42 6.00 37.06
CA GLN A 140 -14.65 4.86 37.53
C GLN A 140 -14.63 3.71 36.53
N LEU A 141 -15.75 3.37 35.91
CA LEU A 141 -15.80 2.34 34.87
C LEU A 141 -14.91 2.68 33.67
N ILE A 142 -14.90 3.94 33.23
CA ILE A 142 -14.02 4.40 32.14
C ILE A 142 -12.54 4.24 32.53
N LEU A 143 -12.18 4.71 33.72
CA LEU A 143 -10.78 4.60 34.22
C LEU A 143 -10.32 3.14 34.38
N ILE A 144 -11.18 2.27 34.91
CA ILE A 144 -10.89 0.83 35.01
C ILE A 144 -10.71 0.22 33.64
N TYR A 145 -11.59 0.54 32.68
CA TYR A 145 -11.48 0.05 31.31
C TYR A 145 -10.20 0.53 30.63
N GLU A 146 -9.84 1.78 30.75
CA GLU A 146 -8.57 2.34 30.21
C GLU A 146 -7.34 1.71 30.89
N PHE A 147 -7.38 1.53 32.20
CA PHE A 147 -6.30 0.86 32.94
C PHE A 147 -6.09 -0.59 32.48
N LEU A 148 -7.16 -1.34 32.32
CA LEU A 148 -7.11 -2.74 31.84
C LEU A 148 -6.61 -2.81 30.39
N LEU A 149 -7.05 -1.91 29.52
CA LEU A 149 -6.54 -1.81 28.15
C LEU A 149 -5.04 -1.49 28.12
N ASN A 150 -4.59 -0.56 28.95
CA ASN A 150 -3.19 -0.17 29.03
C ASN A 150 -2.29 -1.31 29.58
N GLN A 151 -2.78 -2.14 30.48
CA GLN A 151 -2.03 -3.30 30.99
C GLN A 151 -1.89 -4.41 29.95
N MET A 152 -2.91 -4.63 29.11
CA MET A 152 -2.86 -5.65 28.05
C MET A 152 -1.98 -5.21 26.87
N ASN A 153 -1.85 -3.91 26.62
CA ASN A 153 -1.12 -3.33 25.50
C ASN A 153 0.36 -3.04 25.82
N LYS A 154 1.01 -3.81 26.70
CA LYS A 154 2.44 -3.67 27.03
C LYS A 154 3.42 -3.78 25.84
N LYS A 155 2.93 -4.01 24.61
CA LYS A 155 3.72 -4.10 23.38
C LYS A 155 3.39 -3.00 22.37
N ASN A 156 2.77 -1.89 22.78
CA ASN A 156 2.52 -0.79 21.84
C ASN A 156 3.83 -0.07 21.55
N GLU A 157 4.21 -0.07 20.27
CA GLU A 157 5.33 0.69 19.78
C GLU A 157 5.10 2.19 20.03
N ARG A 158 6.03 2.81 20.77
CA ARG A 158 5.95 4.24 21.13
C ARG A 158 6.49 5.07 19.98
N ILE A 159 5.64 5.92 19.43
CA ILE A 159 5.97 6.71 18.25
C ILE A 159 5.84 8.21 18.49
N LEU A 160 6.66 8.98 17.76
CA LEU A 160 6.48 10.41 17.56
C LEU A 160 6.02 10.65 16.12
N ILE A 161 5.14 11.62 15.91
CA ILE A 161 4.68 12.03 14.57
C ILE A 161 5.51 13.25 14.17
N TYR A 162 6.15 13.18 13.00
CA TYR A 162 6.89 14.31 12.46
C TYR A 162 5.91 15.34 11.86
N GLY A 163 6.19 16.63 12.16
CA GLY A 163 5.35 17.76 11.73
C GLY A 163 4.34 18.21 12.78
N LYS A 164 3.77 19.39 12.58
CA LYS A 164 2.73 20.02 13.42
C LYS A 164 1.55 20.55 12.61
N ASP A 165 1.47 20.15 11.33
CA ASP A 165 0.44 20.54 10.38
C ASP A 165 -0.86 19.74 10.56
N ASP A 166 -1.89 20.15 9.84
CA ASP A 166 -3.22 19.50 9.92
C ASP A 166 -3.20 18.02 9.56
N LYS A 167 -2.30 17.60 8.64
CA LYS A 167 -2.16 16.20 8.25
C LYS A 167 -1.56 15.36 9.39
N SER A 168 -0.54 15.90 10.07
CA SER A 168 0.07 15.27 11.24
C SER A 168 -0.92 15.16 12.41
N VAL A 169 -1.76 16.18 12.62
CA VAL A 169 -2.83 16.17 13.62
C VAL A 169 -3.91 15.15 13.26
N ALA A 170 -4.34 15.10 12.00
CA ALA A 170 -5.32 14.12 11.54
C ALA A 170 -4.80 12.68 11.71
N LEU A 171 -3.52 12.44 11.45
CA LEU A 171 -2.86 11.16 11.66
C LEU A 171 -2.84 10.78 13.15
N GLN A 172 -2.55 11.72 14.05
CA GLN A 172 -2.58 11.52 15.50
C GLN A 172 -3.98 11.10 15.97
N VAL A 173 -5.04 11.82 15.56
CA VAL A 173 -6.43 11.50 15.92
C VAL A 173 -6.81 10.08 15.50
N ARG A 174 -6.38 9.66 14.30
CA ARG A 174 -6.62 8.31 13.79
C ARG A 174 -5.88 7.24 14.58
N LEU A 175 -4.66 7.53 15.03
CA LEU A 175 -3.83 6.59 15.80
C LEU A 175 -4.16 6.53 17.28
N MET A 176 -4.98 7.44 17.83
CA MET A 176 -5.39 7.43 19.25
C MET A 176 -5.97 6.08 19.69
N ASN A 177 -6.69 5.39 18.80
CA ASN A 177 -7.30 4.08 19.07
C ASN A 177 -6.50 2.90 18.50
N SER A 178 -5.25 3.12 18.06
CA SER A 178 -4.40 2.07 17.53
C SER A 178 -3.97 1.09 18.62
N ARG A 179 -4.01 -0.21 18.31
CA ARG A 179 -3.56 -1.28 19.21
C ARG A 179 -2.06 -1.55 19.13
N HIS A 180 -1.38 -1.00 18.12
CA HIS A 180 0.02 -1.27 17.82
C HIS A 180 0.91 -0.07 18.09
N PHE A 181 0.38 1.14 17.93
CA PHE A 181 1.12 2.37 18.10
C PHE A 181 0.58 3.19 19.28
N LYS A 182 1.50 3.73 20.09
CA LYS A 182 1.19 4.71 21.13
C LYS A 182 1.85 6.03 20.76
N VAL A 183 1.05 6.98 20.31
CA VAL A 183 1.54 8.34 20.03
C VAL A 183 1.98 9.00 21.33
N VAL A 184 3.24 9.45 21.40
CA VAL A 184 3.81 10.14 22.55
C VAL A 184 3.77 11.64 22.38
N GLY A 185 3.85 12.14 21.15
CA GLY A 185 3.81 13.55 20.81
C GLY A 185 4.17 13.80 19.36
N PHE A 186 4.37 15.08 19.06
CA PHE A 186 4.84 15.54 17.75
C PHE A 186 6.34 15.86 17.82
N TYR A 187 7.01 15.79 16.67
CA TYR A 187 8.44 16.03 16.56
C TYR A 187 8.75 16.96 15.41
N VAL A 188 9.51 18.02 15.64
CA VAL A 188 9.82 19.04 14.63
C VAL A 188 11.28 19.47 14.76
N TYR A 189 11.84 19.88 13.61
CA TYR A 189 13.10 20.63 13.62
C TYR A 189 12.78 22.11 13.81
N ASP A 190 13.07 22.64 14.98
CA ASP A 190 12.88 24.06 15.26
C ASP A 190 13.90 24.55 16.31
N THR A 191 14.49 25.68 16.03
CA THR A 191 15.44 26.34 16.92
C THR A 191 14.77 27.23 17.97
N SER A 192 13.48 27.54 17.82
CA SER A 192 12.73 28.50 18.62
C SER A 192 11.55 27.92 19.42
N ALA A 193 11.39 26.60 19.45
CA ALA A 193 10.22 25.98 20.06
C ALA A 193 10.19 26.14 21.58
N SER A 194 9.44 27.10 22.08
CA SER A 194 8.82 27.07 23.39
C SER A 194 7.82 25.90 23.46
N ILE A 195 7.63 25.34 24.66
CA ILE A 195 6.74 24.20 24.93
C ILE A 195 5.35 24.45 24.32
N LEU A 196 5.11 23.93 23.11
CA LEU A 196 3.81 23.97 22.46
C LEU A 196 3.14 22.60 22.62
N ARG A 197 1.83 22.61 22.83
CA ARG A 197 0.98 21.42 22.72
C ARG A 197 0.10 21.56 21.49
N VAL A 198 0.05 20.49 20.68
CA VAL A 198 -0.85 20.40 19.53
C VAL A 198 -1.80 19.24 19.77
N ALA A 199 -3.10 19.49 19.64
CA ALA A 199 -4.16 18.50 19.92
C ALA A 199 -4.02 17.82 21.30
N GLY A 200 -3.52 18.55 22.33
CA GLY A 200 -3.32 18.03 23.68
C GLY A 200 -2.00 17.24 23.88
N PHE A 201 -1.23 16.98 22.83
CA PHE A 201 0.04 16.27 22.85
C PHE A 201 1.23 17.23 22.84
N PRO A 202 2.36 16.90 23.56
CA PRO A 202 3.54 17.73 23.57
C PRO A 202 4.21 17.75 22.20
N VAL A 203 4.80 18.88 21.84
CA VAL A 203 5.65 19.03 20.66
C VAL A 203 7.10 19.05 21.13
N TYR A 204 7.89 18.12 20.67
CA TYR A 204 9.31 18.02 20.93
C TYR A 204 10.09 18.60 19.75
N SER A 205 11.18 19.29 20.02
CA SER A 205 12.09 19.81 19.01
C SER A 205 13.49 19.28 19.22
N PHE A 206 14.29 19.23 18.15
CA PHE A 206 15.70 18.88 18.22
C PHE A 206 16.54 19.91 17.46
N LYS A 207 17.76 20.11 17.95
CA LYS A 207 18.75 20.99 17.32
C LYS A 207 19.94 20.19 16.78
N ASN A 208 20.28 19.11 17.46
CA ASN A 208 21.42 18.27 17.13
C ASN A 208 21.17 16.81 17.52
N GLU A 209 22.10 15.92 17.15
CA GLU A 209 22.01 14.49 17.44
C GLU A 209 21.98 14.16 18.94
N GLY A 210 22.66 14.95 19.76
CA GLY A 210 22.67 14.76 21.22
C GLY A 210 21.31 15.00 21.86
N ASP A 211 20.60 16.04 21.42
CA ASP A 211 19.23 16.32 21.87
C ASP A 211 18.28 15.23 21.40
N PHE A 212 18.41 14.80 20.14
CA PHE A 212 17.64 13.69 19.59
C PHE A 212 17.79 12.43 20.45
N LYS A 213 19.02 11.99 20.69
CA LYS A 213 19.31 10.78 21.48
C LYS A 213 18.73 10.86 22.90
N ARG A 214 18.89 11.99 23.55
CA ARG A 214 18.37 12.23 24.90
C ARG A 214 16.85 12.12 24.96
N GLN A 215 16.14 12.71 23.99
CA GLN A 215 14.69 12.67 23.92
C GLN A 215 14.16 11.28 23.59
N MET A 216 14.76 10.57 22.65
CA MET A 216 14.38 9.21 22.30
C MET A 216 14.50 8.27 23.49
N HIS A 217 15.60 8.35 24.24
CA HIS A 217 15.82 7.57 25.47
C HIS A 217 14.83 7.95 26.58
N LYS A 218 14.68 9.24 26.87
CA LYS A 218 13.82 9.75 27.96
C LYS A 218 12.37 9.31 27.78
N HIS A 219 11.87 9.30 26.54
CA HIS A 219 10.48 8.97 26.23
C HIS A 219 10.29 7.54 25.74
N CYS A 220 11.37 6.72 25.70
CA CYS A 220 11.38 5.34 25.19
C CYS A 220 10.74 5.24 23.79
N ILE A 221 11.12 6.13 22.88
CA ILE A 221 10.60 6.17 21.50
C ILE A 221 11.28 5.08 20.69
N GLN A 222 10.48 4.34 19.93
CA GLN A 222 10.92 3.23 19.09
C GLN A 222 10.86 3.59 17.60
N SER A 223 9.97 4.53 17.22
CA SER A 223 9.83 4.93 15.83
C SER A 223 9.37 6.37 15.68
N ILE A 224 9.70 6.96 14.53
CA ILE A 224 9.18 8.25 14.08
C ILE A 224 8.30 8.00 12.85
N LEU A 225 7.10 8.59 12.85
CA LEU A 225 6.10 8.44 11.81
C LEU A 225 5.95 9.76 11.04
N PHE A 226 6.14 9.69 9.74
CA PHE A 226 5.92 10.80 8.81
C PHE A 226 4.52 10.74 8.21
N ALA A 227 3.85 11.91 8.11
CA ALA A 227 2.53 12.05 7.50
C ALA A 227 2.60 12.29 5.99
N ARG A 228 3.76 12.74 5.47
CA ARG A 228 3.98 13.09 4.07
C ARG A 228 5.32 12.58 3.56
N TYR A 229 5.38 12.30 2.26
CA TYR A 229 6.64 11.94 1.58
C TYR A 229 7.61 13.12 1.49
N GLU A 230 7.09 14.34 1.31
CA GLU A 230 7.90 15.55 1.22
C GLU A 230 8.73 15.75 2.48
N ASP A 231 8.14 15.52 3.64
CA ASP A 231 8.81 15.66 4.94
C ASP A 231 9.98 14.68 5.09
N THR A 232 9.86 13.47 4.52
CA THR A 232 10.97 12.49 4.56
C THR A 232 12.17 12.93 3.73
N ARG A 233 11.95 13.68 2.66
CA ARG A 233 13.01 14.23 1.82
C ARG A 233 13.70 15.43 2.46
N GLU A 234 12.92 16.34 3.03
CA GLU A 234 13.47 17.51 3.73
C GLU A 234 14.37 17.11 4.90
N GLU A 235 14.05 15.98 5.54
CA GLU A 235 14.79 15.47 6.70
C GLU A 235 15.77 14.33 6.36
N GLU A 236 16.02 14.03 5.08
CA GLU A 236 16.91 12.92 4.67
C GLU A 236 18.31 13.07 5.24
N ASP A 237 18.87 14.28 5.19
CA ASP A 237 20.24 14.56 5.64
C ASP A 237 20.35 14.87 7.14
N ARG A 238 19.25 14.94 7.88
CA ARG A 238 19.22 15.31 9.31
C ARG A 238 18.54 14.25 10.16
N LEU A 239 17.22 14.30 10.26
CA LEU A 239 16.45 13.45 11.17
C LEU A 239 16.55 11.96 10.80
N LEU A 240 16.50 11.63 9.51
CA LEU A 240 16.63 10.24 9.09
C LEU A 240 18.02 9.67 9.40
N GLN A 241 19.08 10.47 9.28
CA GLN A 241 20.42 10.06 9.72
C GLN A 241 20.51 9.85 11.23
N PHE A 242 19.89 10.74 12.05
CA PHE A 242 19.86 10.55 13.50
C PHE A 242 19.06 9.30 13.90
N CYS A 243 17.95 9.04 13.22
CA CYS A 243 17.18 7.81 13.42
C CYS A 243 18.02 6.56 13.13
N LYS A 244 18.75 6.55 12.01
CA LYS A 244 19.66 5.47 11.62
C LYS A 244 20.70 5.19 12.71
N LYS A 245 21.49 6.20 13.11
CA LYS A 245 22.55 6.08 14.12
C LYS A 245 22.05 5.57 15.47
N ASN A 246 20.83 5.91 15.84
CA ASN A 246 20.24 5.56 17.13
C ASN A 246 19.27 4.38 17.08
N LYS A 247 19.20 3.64 15.97
CA LYS A 247 18.33 2.46 15.77
C LYS A 247 16.82 2.75 16.00
N ILE A 248 16.38 3.97 15.69
CA ILE A 248 14.97 4.38 15.71
C ILE A 248 14.37 4.08 14.34
N ARG A 249 13.26 3.33 14.31
CA ARG A 249 12.59 3.01 13.05
C ARG A 249 11.87 4.23 12.48
N THR A 250 11.93 4.36 11.17
CA THR A 250 11.20 5.40 10.42
C THR A 250 10.03 4.78 9.69
N LEU A 251 8.86 5.35 9.90
CA LEU A 251 7.58 4.89 9.36
C LEU A 251 6.96 6.00 8.52
N ILE A 252 6.17 5.63 7.55
CA ILE A 252 5.38 6.57 6.76
C ILE A 252 3.91 6.12 6.70
N ALA A 253 3.01 7.09 6.77
CA ALA A 253 1.60 6.88 6.52
C ALA A 253 1.26 7.42 5.13
N PRO A 254 0.68 6.62 4.22
CA PRO A 254 0.26 7.09 2.91
C PRO A 254 -0.86 8.15 3.00
N SER A 255 -1.02 8.92 1.93
CA SER A 255 -2.00 10.00 1.87
C SER A 255 -3.44 9.48 2.00
N ILE A 256 -4.34 10.37 2.46
CA ILE A 256 -5.75 10.04 2.76
C ILE A 256 -6.53 9.59 1.52
N SER A 257 -6.07 9.96 0.32
CA SER A 257 -6.68 9.58 -0.97
C SER A 257 -6.54 8.11 -1.33
N GLU A 258 -5.69 7.36 -0.62
CA GLU A 258 -5.43 5.95 -0.86
C GLU A 258 -6.11 5.02 0.17
N ALA A 259 -6.96 5.55 1.03
CA ALA A 259 -7.63 4.77 2.06
C ALA A 259 -8.75 3.92 1.47
N ASP A 260 -8.66 2.61 1.66
CA ASP A 260 -9.70 1.64 1.33
C ASP A 260 -10.98 1.90 2.13
N GLU A 261 -12.16 1.69 1.51
CA GLU A 261 -13.48 1.83 2.13
C GLU A 261 -13.69 0.95 3.39
N HIS A 262 -12.77 0.03 3.67
CA HIS A 262 -12.86 -0.94 4.77
C HIS A 262 -12.13 -0.58 6.07
N GLY A 263 -11.49 0.59 6.18
CA GLY A 263 -11.01 1.16 7.45
C GLY A 263 -9.90 0.42 8.21
N ASN A 264 -9.18 -0.51 7.61
CA ASN A 264 -8.11 -1.26 8.26
C ASN A 264 -6.77 -0.51 8.27
N PHE A 265 -6.59 0.38 9.23
CA PHE A 265 -5.44 1.28 9.39
C PHE A 265 -4.09 0.57 9.63
N HIS A 266 -4.10 -0.70 9.97
CA HIS A 266 -2.88 -1.47 10.28
C HIS A 266 -1.99 -1.75 9.07
N GLN A 267 -2.58 -1.79 7.87
CA GLN A 267 -1.86 -2.04 6.64
C GLN A 267 -1.16 -0.78 6.08
N TRP A 268 -1.46 0.40 6.62
CA TRP A 268 -1.08 1.70 6.05
C TRP A 268 0.21 2.27 6.64
N VAL A 269 0.50 2.01 7.92
CA VAL A 269 1.76 2.45 8.53
C VAL A 269 2.81 1.39 8.28
N ARG A 270 3.79 1.69 7.44
CA ARG A 270 4.86 0.77 7.06
C ARG A 270 6.24 1.41 7.23
N PRO A 271 7.31 0.62 7.37
CA PRO A 271 8.67 1.13 7.27
C PRO A 271 8.86 1.88 5.94
N ILE A 272 9.67 2.93 5.95
CA ILE A 272 10.08 3.62 4.73
C ILE A 272 10.79 2.60 3.85
N LYS A 273 10.30 2.43 2.62
CA LYS A 273 10.94 1.59 1.61
C LYS A 273 11.90 2.43 0.78
N ILE A 274 12.79 1.76 0.08
CA ILE A 274 13.76 2.43 -0.77
C ILE A 274 13.10 3.18 -1.93
N GLU A 275 11.97 2.69 -2.40
CA GLU A 275 11.15 3.34 -3.42
C GLU A 275 10.71 4.74 -2.97
N ASP A 276 10.44 4.92 -1.69
CA ASP A 276 10.03 6.19 -1.09
C ASP A 276 11.17 7.23 -1.09
N LEU A 277 12.43 6.78 -1.03
CA LEU A 277 13.63 7.64 -1.02
C LEU A 277 14.11 8.03 -2.42
N LEU A 278 13.66 7.36 -3.48
CA LEU A 278 14.05 7.69 -4.85
C LEU A 278 13.45 9.00 -5.37
N GLY A 279 12.61 9.63 -4.57
CA GLY A 279 12.27 11.02 -4.74
C GLY A 279 11.42 11.35 -5.96
N ARG A 280 10.74 10.36 -6.57
CA ARG A 280 9.91 10.56 -7.75
C ARG A 280 8.44 10.70 -7.35
N PRO A 281 7.73 11.79 -7.74
CA PRO A 281 6.29 11.86 -7.54
C PRO A 281 5.62 10.74 -8.34
N GLU A 282 4.59 10.12 -7.77
CA GLU A 282 3.78 9.15 -8.50
C GLU A 282 3.18 9.79 -9.74
N ILE A 283 3.21 9.04 -10.84
CA ILE A 283 2.59 9.49 -12.09
C ILE A 283 1.07 9.34 -11.94
N SER A 284 0.36 10.45 -12.05
CA SER A 284 -1.09 10.45 -12.19
C SER A 284 -1.45 10.27 -13.66
N ILE A 285 -2.26 9.27 -13.97
CA ILE A 285 -2.88 9.07 -15.28
C ILE A 285 -4.38 9.38 -15.19
N ASN A 286 -5.02 9.66 -16.30
CA ASN A 286 -6.47 9.76 -16.35
C ASN A 286 -7.09 8.35 -16.33
N ILE A 287 -7.29 7.81 -15.13
CA ILE A 287 -7.81 6.45 -14.92
C ILE A 287 -9.17 6.26 -15.61
N GLN A 288 -10.00 7.30 -15.71
CA GLN A 288 -11.32 7.20 -16.32
C GLN A 288 -11.26 6.99 -17.83
N GLU A 289 -10.38 7.69 -18.53
CA GLU A 289 -10.17 7.52 -19.98
C GLU A 289 -9.57 6.14 -20.28
N VAL A 290 -8.54 5.75 -19.52
CA VAL A 290 -7.91 4.44 -19.66
C VAL A 290 -8.92 3.31 -19.40
N ALA A 291 -9.74 3.44 -18.35
CA ALA A 291 -10.78 2.44 -18.05
C ALA A 291 -11.87 2.36 -19.12
N ALA A 292 -12.20 3.47 -19.78
CA ALA A 292 -13.19 3.48 -20.86
C ALA A 292 -12.75 2.62 -22.07
N GLU A 293 -11.46 2.65 -22.42
CA GLU A 293 -10.88 1.86 -23.51
C GLU A 293 -10.99 0.34 -23.27
N PHE A 294 -10.83 -0.07 -22.00
CA PHE A 294 -10.77 -1.50 -21.64
C PHE A 294 -12.11 -2.07 -21.17
N ARG A 295 -13.12 -1.23 -20.92
CA ARG A 295 -14.43 -1.67 -20.44
C ARG A 295 -15.06 -2.68 -21.39
N ASP A 296 -15.62 -3.75 -20.81
CA ASP A 296 -16.29 -4.85 -21.51
C ASP A 296 -15.42 -5.61 -22.53
N LYS A 297 -14.10 -5.40 -22.54
CA LYS A 297 -13.16 -6.10 -23.41
C LYS A 297 -12.68 -7.44 -22.83
N ILE A 298 -12.37 -8.37 -23.72
CA ILE A 298 -11.62 -9.60 -23.39
C ILE A 298 -10.14 -9.29 -23.58
N ILE A 299 -9.37 -9.36 -22.50
CA ILE A 299 -7.97 -8.97 -22.49
C ILE A 299 -7.08 -10.16 -22.14
N MET A 300 -6.02 -10.35 -22.93
CA MET A 300 -5.00 -11.36 -22.68
C MET A 300 -3.70 -10.69 -22.20
N VAL A 301 -3.12 -11.22 -21.12
CA VAL A 301 -1.78 -10.84 -20.64
C VAL A 301 -0.88 -12.05 -20.75
N THR A 302 0.16 -11.99 -21.59
CA THR A 302 1.21 -13.01 -21.63
C THR A 302 2.34 -12.65 -20.70
N GLY A 303 2.98 -13.64 -20.07
CA GLY A 303 3.90 -13.38 -18.96
C GLY A 303 3.17 -12.89 -17.71
N ALA A 304 1.93 -13.34 -17.52
CA ALA A 304 1.00 -12.88 -16.49
C ALA A 304 1.48 -13.14 -15.05
N ALA A 305 2.39 -14.09 -14.85
CA ALA A 305 2.97 -14.39 -13.54
C ALA A 305 4.27 -13.61 -13.27
N GLY A 306 4.79 -12.88 -14.26
CA GLY A 306 5.94 -11.98 -14.10
C GLY A 306 5.58 -10.70 -13.34
N SER A 307 6.62 -9.93 -12.95
CA SER A 307 6.42 -8.70 -12.16
C SER A 307 5.56 -7.64 -12.88
N ILE A 308 5.76 -7.44 -14.19
CA ILE A 308 4.95 -6.50 -14.99
C ILE A 308 3.60 -7.12 -15.32
N GLY A 309 3.56 -8.38 -15.80
CA GLY A 309 2.32 -9.03 -16.22
C GLY A 309 1.32 -9.17 -15.09
N SER A 310 1.75 -9.58 -13.88
CA SER A 310 0.84 -9.70 -12.72
C SER A 310 0.30 -8.34 -12.26
N GLU A 311 1.08 -7.30 -12.35
CA GLU A 311 0.62 -5.95 -12.00
C GLU A 311 -0.33 -5.38 -13.07
N LEU A 312 -0.07 -5.62 -14.36
CA LEU A 312 -1.04 -5.30 -15.42
C LEU A 312 -2.37 -6.01 -15.15
N CYS A 313 -2.34 -7.32 -14.80
CA CYS A 313 -3.55 -8.05 -14.44
C CYS A 313 -4.29 -7.39 -13.27
N ARG A 314 -3.59 -6.97 -12.19
CA ARG A 314 -4.21 -6.31 -11.03
C ARG A 314 -4.88 -4.99 -11.39
N GLN A 315 -4.23 -4.18 -12.21
CA GLN A 315 -4.78 -2.89 -12.62
C GLN A 315 -5.95 -3.05 -13.58
N LEU A 316 -5.84 -3.95 -14.58
CA LEU A 316 -6.94 -4.27 -15.51
C LEU A 316 -8.17 -4.82 -14.79
N ALA A 317 -7.98 -5.58 -13.71
CA ALA A 317 -9.08 -6.12 -12.90
C ALA A 317 -10.02 -5.05 -12.31
N GLN A 318 -9.53 -3.80 -12.19
CA GLN A 318 -10.28 -2.67 -11.64
C GLN A 318 -10.92 -1.78 -12.72
N MET A 319 -10.75 -2.12 -14.03
CA MET A 319 -11.19 -1.29 -15.14
C MET A 319 -12.50 -1.74 -15.81
N GLY A 320 -13.24 -2.66 -15.18
CA GLY A 320 -14.52 -3.14 -15.70
C GLY A 320 -14.39 -3.95 -16.98
N ILE A 321 -13.30 -4.68 -17.15
CA ILE A 321 -13.09 -5.59 -18.27
C ILE A 321 -14.06 -6.78 -18.22
N ARG A 322 -14.41 -7.34 -19.37
CA ARG A 322 -15.32 -8.49 -19.48
C ARG A 322 -14.67 -9.79 -19.03
N LYS A 323 -13.43 -10.06 -19.47
CA LYS A 323 -12.69 -11.28 -19.14
C LYS A 323 -11.18 -11.01 -19.19
N LEU A 324 -10.45 -11.60 -18.23
CA LEU A 324 -8.99 -11.57 -18.18
C LEU A 324 -8.40 -12.94 -18.44
N ILE A 325 -7.53 -13.06 -19.45
CA ILE A 325 -6.80 -14.29 -19.78
C ILE A 325 -5.36 -14.10 -19.30
N MET A 326 -4.95 -14.87 -18.29
CA MET A 326 -3.61 -14.84 -17.72
C MET A 326 -2.79 -16.01 -18.26
N PHE A 327 -1.93 -15.75 -19.26
CA PHE A 327 -1.12 -16.76 -19.94
C PHE A 327 0.33 -16.71 -19.49
N ASP A 328 0.86 -17.80 -18.93
CA ASP A 328 2.26 -17.90 -18.49
C ASP A 328 2.75 -19.34 -18.54
N SER A 329 4.05 -19.52 -18.74
CA SER A 329 4.70 -20.84 -18.71
C SER A 329 5.09 -21.28 -17.29
N ALA A 330 5.17 -20.34 -16.33
CA ALA A 330 5.60 -20.59 -14.95
C ALA A 330 4.39 -20.99 -14.07
N GLU A 331 4.20 -22.29 -13.84
CA GLU A 331 3.04 -22.86 -13.14
C GLU A 331 2.87 -22.27 -11.74
N THR A 332 3.86 -22.43 -10.86
CA THR A 332 3.75 -22.01 -9.45
C THR A 332 3.55 -20.49 -9.27
N PRO A 333 4.28 -19.60 -9.97
CA PRO A 333 3.97 -18.17 -9.94
C PRO A 333 2.56 -17.85 -10.44
N LEU A 334 2.08 -18.51 -11.50
CA LEU A 334 0.72 -18.31 -12.02
C LEU A 334 -0.36 -18.77 -11.02
N HIS A 335 -0.12 -19.90 -10.33
CA HIS A 335 -0.99 -20.36 -9.26
C HIS A 335 -1.09 -19.36 -8.11
N ASN A 336 0.03 -18.74 -7.71
CA ASN A 336 0.01 -17.70 -6.67
C ASN A 336 -0.83 -16.48 -7.08
N VAL A 337 -0.71 -16.03 -8.34
CA VAL A 337 -1.55 -14.95 -8.89
C VAL A 337 -3.01 -15.37 -8.90
N ARG A 338 -3.33 -16.61 -9.30
CA ARG A 338 -4.69 -17.15 -9.27
C ARG A 338 -5.30 -17.06 -7.87
N LEU A 339 -4.62 -17.54 -6.83
CA LEU A 339 -5.10 -17.48 -5.44
C LEU A 339 -5.34 -16.05 -4.96
N GLU A 340 -4.49 -15.11 -5.37
CA GLU A 340 -4.68 -13.70 -5.09
C GLU A 340 -5.98 -13.18 -5.74
N PHE A 341 -6.22 -13.52 -7.01
CA PHE A 341 -7.37 -13.07 -7.78
C PHE A 341 -8.68 -13.65 -7.26
N GLU A 342 -8.72 -14.94 -6.93
CA GLU A 342 -9.87 -15.59 -6.29
C GLU A 342 -10.29 -14.89 -4.98
N LYS A 343 -9.31 -14.37 -4.23
CA LYS A 343 -9.56 -13.67 -2.96
C LYS A 343 -9.97 -12.22 -3.13
N LYS A 344 -9.34 -11.48 -4.05
CA LYS A 344 -9.47 -10.01 -4.16
C LYS A 344 -10.45 -9.56 -5.24
N TYR A 345 -10.61 -10.35 -6.30
CA TYR A 345 -11.37 -9.99 -7.50
C TYR A 345 -12.41 -11.05 -7.85
N SER A 346 -13.17 -11.52 -6.87
CA SER A 346 -14.15 -12.61 -7.00
C SER A 346 -15.25 -12.37 -8.03
N ASN A 347 -15.52 -11.12 -8.40
CA ASN A 347 -16.54 -10.74 -9.37
C ASN A 347 -15.99 -10.66 -10.82
N LEU A 348 -14.68 -10.80 -11.02
CA LEU A 348 -14.05 -10.76 -12.33
C LEU A 348 -14.05 -12.16 -12.95
N ASP A 349 -14.49 -12.26 -14.19
CA ASP A 349 -14.29 -13.47 -15.01
C ASP A 349 -12.84 -13.53 -15.49
N PHE A 350 -12.04 -14.42 -14.91
CA PHE A 350 -10.63 -14.60 -15.28
C PHE A 350 -10.26 -16.06 -15.43
N VAL A 351 -9.29 -16.32 -16.31
CA VAL A 351 -8.81 -17.67 -16.58
C VAL A 351 -7.27 -17.70 -16.61
N PRO A 352 -6.61 -18.42 -15.68
CA PRO A 352 -5.19 -18.70 -15.73
C PRO A 352 -4.91 -19.85 -16.69
N ILE A 353 -3.99 -19.66 -17.62
CA ILE A 353 -3.62 -20.66 -18.64
C ILE A 353 -2.11 -20.89 -18.60
N ILE A 354 -1.71 -22.12 -18.30
CA ILE A 354 -0.32 -22.55 -18.45
C ILE A 354 -0.04 -22.76 -19.92
N GLY A 355 0.93 -22.01 -20.43
CA GLY A 355 1.36 -22.13 -21.83
C GLY A 355 2.62 -21.32 -22.13
N ASP A 356 3.36 -21.77 -23.13
CA ASP A 356 4.57 -21.13 -23.60
C ASP A 356 4.29 -20.44 -24.94
N VAL A 357 4.71 -19.18 -25.08
CA VAL A 357 4.55 -18.39 -26.31
C VAL A 357 5.30 -18.99 -27.51
N ARG A 358 6.23 -19.91 -27.29
CA ARG A 358 6.95 -20.67 -28.32
C ARG A 358 6.12 -21.80 -28.96
N VAL A 359 4.99 -22.17 -28.32
CA VAL A 359 4.12 -23.29 -28.74
C VAL A 359 2.90 -22.73 -29.46
N LYS A 360 2.98 -22.71 -30.79
CA LYS A 360 1.96 -22.11 -31.67
C LYS A 360 0.57 -22.71 -31.46
N GLU A 361 0.48 -24.04 -31.32
CA GLU A 361 -0.76 -24.78 -31.13
C GLU A 361 -1.46 -24.39 -29.82
N ARG A 362 -0.67 -24.15 -28.76
CA ARG A 362 -1.20 -23.70 -27.47
C ARG A 362 -1.77 -22.28 -27.54
N LEU A 363 -1.06 -21.38 -28.21
CA LEU A 363 -1.55 -20.02 -28.49
C LEU A 363 -2.83 -20.08 -29.33
N ARG A 364 -2.83 -20.84 -30.42
CA ARG A 364 -3.99 -20.98 -31.30
C ARG A 364 -5.24 -21.39 -30.51
N MET A 365 -5.13 -22.45 -29.71
CA MET A 365 -6.26 -22.90 -28.87
C MET A 365 -6.80 -21.78 -27.98
N VAL A 366 -5.92 -20.96 -27.39
CA VAL A 366 -6.34 -19.84 -26.52
C VAL A 366 -7.07 -18.75 -27.33
N PHE A 367 -6.51 -18.37 -28.49
CA PHE A 367 -7.15 -17.37 -29.36
C PHE A 367 -8.47 -17.85 -29.93
N GLU A 368 -8.59 -19.10 -30.34
CA GLU A 368 -9.84 -19.70 -30.80
C GLU A 368 -10.92 -19.72 -29.72
N THR A 369 -10.53 -20.13 -28.50
CA THR A 369 -11.50 -20.31 -27.41
C THR A 369 -11.98 -18.98 -26.85
N TYR A 370 -11.10 -18.00 -26.68
CA TYR A 370 -11.39 -16.79 -25.92
C TYR A 370 -11.47 -15.52 -26.75
N GLN A 371 -10.93 -15.51 -27.97
CA GLN A 371 -10.94 -14.38 -28.91
C GLN A 371 -10.55 -13.05 -28.25
N PRO A 372 -9.33 -12.91 -27.69
CA PRO A 372 -8.90 -11.71 -27.00
C PRO A 372 -8.89 -10.51 -27.96
N GLN A 373 -9.50 -9.41 -27.51
CA GLN A 373 -9.56 -8.17 -28.27
C GLN A 373 -8.31 -7.32 -28.08
N ILE A 374 -7.72 -7.35 -26.87
CA ILE A 374 -6.52 -6.61 -26.53
C ILE A 374 -5.51 -7.55 -25.88
N ILE A 375 -4.27 -7.48 -26.34
CA ILE A 375 -3.19 -8.33 -25.84
C ILE A 375 -2.08 -7.46 -25.25
N PHE A 376 -1.75 -7.68 -23.98
CA PHE A 376 -0.54 -7.16 -23.34
C PHE A 376 0.52 -8.25 -23.36
N HIS A 377 1.55 -8.07 -24.18
CA HIS A 377 2.62 -9.05 -24.34
C HIS A 377 3.81 -8.69 -23.49
N ALA A 378 3.88 -9.27 -22.27
CA ALA A 378 4.96 -9.09 -21.31
C ALA A 378 5.83 -10.36 -21.13
N ALA A 379 5.53 -11.46 -21.84
CA ALA A 379 6.33 -12.68 -21.83
C ALA A 379 7.67 -12.44 -22.52
N ALA A 380 8.77 -12.56 -21.77
CA ALA A 380 10.13 -12.43 -22.30
C ALA A 380 11.18 -12.94 -21.30
N TYR A 381 12.32 -13.39 -21.79
CA TYR A 381 13.53 -13.56 -20.99
C TYR A 381 14.28 -12.23 -20.90
N LYS A 382 14.66 -11.83 -19.66
CA LYS A 382 15.19 -10.48 -19.38
C LYS A 382 16.61 -10.46 -18.76
N HIS A 383 17.10 -11.58 -18.26
CA HIS A 383 18.39 -11.64 -17.56
C HIS A 383 19.56 -11.66 -18.53
N VAL A 384 20.26 -10.53 -18.66
CA VAL A 384 21.34 -10.35 -19.61
C VAL A 384 22.40 -11.45 -19.52
N PRO A 385 22.99 -11.81 -18.34
CA PRO A 385 24.01 -12.84 -18.28
C PRO A 385 23.54 -14.22 -18.80
N LEU A 386 22.31 -14.62 -18.42
CA LEU A 386 21.74 -15.89 -18.88
C LEU A 386 21.52 -15.92 -20.40
N MET A 387 21.11 -14.77 -20.97
CA MET A 387 20.87 -14.68 -22.42
C MET A 387 22.20 -14.63 -23.22
N GLU A 388 23.26 -14.07 -22.66
CA GLU A 388 24.61 -14.17 -23.22
C GLU A 388 25.12 -15.64 -23.29
N GLU A 389 24.75 -16.43 -22.29
CA GLU A 389 25.07 -17.86 -22.26
C GLU A 389 24.16 -18.68 -23.20
N ASN A 390 22.90 -18.23 -23.39
CA ASN A 390 21.85 -18.96 -24.11
C ASN A 390 21.16 -18.09 -25.21
N PRO A 391 21.90 -17.67 -26.25
CA PRO A 391 21.36 -16.78 -27.28
C PRO A 391 20.18 -17.38 -28.06
N CYS A 392 20.20 -18.68 -28.32
CA CYS A 392 19.12 -19.37 -29.03
C CYS A 392 17.81 -19.33 -28.24
N GLU A 393 17.85 -19.47 -26.91
CA GLU A 393 16.69 -19.37 -26.05
C GLU A 393 16.14 -17.92 -26.02
N ALA A 394 17.04 -16.92 -26.01
CA ALA A 394 16.63 -15.52 -26.11
C ALA A 394 15.85 -15.25 -27.41
N VAL A 395 16.33 -15.80 -28.54
CA VAL A 395 15.65 -15.68 -29.83
C VAL A 395 14.32 -16.45 -29.83
N LEU A 396 14.30 -17.69 -29.36
CA LEU A 396 13.07 -18.50 -29.36
C LEU A 396 11.95 -17.84 -28.53
N VAL A 397 12.27 -17.29 -27.37
CA VAL A 397 11.24 -16.67 -26.52
C VAL A 397 10.92 -15.24 -26.98
N ASN A 398 11.96 -14.39 -27.08
CA ASN A 398 11.75 -12.95 -27.28
C ASN A 398 11.40 -12.61 -28.75
N VAL A 399 11.92 -13.36 -29.72
CA VAL A 399 11.67 -13.09 -31.15
C VAL A 399 10.56 -13.99 -31.70
N VAL A 400 10.76 -15.31 -31.66
CA VAL A 400 9.80 -16.27 -32.24
C VAL A 400 8.49 -16.25 -31.43
N GLY A 401 8.56 -16.21 -30.09
CA GLY A 401 7.38 -16.10 -29.25
C GLY A 401 6.59 -14.83 -29.50
N SER A 402 7.26 -13.66 -29.60
CA SER A 402 6.59 -12.39 -29.92
C SER A 402 5.95 -12.40 -31.31
N ARG A 403 6.66 -12.98 -32.30
CA ARG A 403 6.11 -13.19 -33.65
C ARG A 403 4.83 -14.03 -33.61
N GLN A 404 4.84 -15.16 -32.93
CA GLN A 404 3.68 -16.04 -32.85
C GLN A 404 2.47 -15.36 -32.19
N VAL A 405 2.68 -14.58 -31.13
CA VAL A 405 1.60 -13.81 -30.49
C VAL A 405 1.07 -12.74 -31.45
N ALA A 406 1.94 -12.04 -32.20
CA ALA A 406 1.55 -11.02 -33.17
C ALA A 406 0.77 -11.62 -34.35
N ASP A 407 1.25 -12.76 -34.89
CA ASP A 407 0.58 -13.49 -35.99
C ASP A 407 -0.81 -13.96 -35.57
N MET A 408 -0.96 -14.53 -34.36
CA MET A 408 -2.26 -14.91 -33.80
C MET A 408 -3.18 -13.71 -33.59
N ALA A 409 -2.64 -12.58 -33.12
CA ALA A 409 -3.43 -11.36 -32.94
C ALA A 409 -4.05 -10.89 -34.28
N VAL A 410 -3.30 -10.98 -35.39
CA VAL A 410 -3.79 -10.67 -36.73
C VAL A 410 -4.76 -11.73 -37.24
N GLU A 411 -4.41 -13.03 -37.13
CA GLU A 411 -5.21 -14.16 -37.59
C GLU A 411 -6.62 -14.17 -36.96
N TYR A 412 -6.70 -13.85 -35.65
CA TYR A 412 -7.97 -13.82 -34.90
C TYR A 412 -8.59 -12.42 -34.76
N GLY A 413 -8.04 -11.42 -35.46
CA GLY A 413 -8.62 -10.08 -35.57
C GLY A 413 -8.66 -9.28 -34.28
N ALA A 414 -7.65 -9.43 -33.41
CA ALA A 414 -7.50 -8.60 -32.23
C ALA A 414 -7.41 -7.11 -32.59
N GLU A 415 -7.95 -6.25 -31.75
CA GLU A 415 -7.95 -4.80 -31.99
C GLU A 415 -6.57 -4.20 -31.77
N LYS A 416 -5.93 -4.54 -30.64
CA LYS A 416 -4.61 -4.01 -30.24
C LYS A 416 -3.70 -5.10 -29.65
N MET A 417 -2.41 -4.98 -29.91
CA MET A 417 -1.36 -5.71 -29.21
C MET A 417 -0.33 -4.72 -28.68
N ILE A 418 -0.15 -4.71 -27.38
CA ILE A 418 0.82 -3.87 -26.66
C ILE A 418 2.01 -4.73 -26.25
N MET A 419 3.16 -4.48 -26.84
CA MET A 419 4.39 -5.20 -26.54
C MET A 419 5.25 -4.45 -25.53
N VAL A 420 5.56 -5.08 -24.42
CA VAL A 420 6.50 -4.54 -23.43
C VAL A 420 7.93 -4.76 -23.91
N SER A 421 8.69 -3.68 -24.07
CA SER A 421 10.10 -3.66 -24.43
C SER A 421 10.97 -2.99 -23.36
N THR A 422 12.19 -2.64 -23.68
CA THR A 422 13.21 -2.17 -22.73
C THR A 422 14.12 -1.11 -23.35
N ASP A 423 14.73 -0.29 -22.50
CA ASP A 423 15.84 0.63 -22.84
C ASP A 423 17.04 -0.10 -23.49
N LYS A 424 17.23 -1.39 -23.15
CA LYS A 424 18.33 -2.21 -23.67
C LYS A 424 18.17 -2.61 -25.14
N ALA A 425 17.00 -2.40 -25.73
CA ALA A 425 16.76 -2.54 -27.16
C ALA A 425 17.35 -1.37 -27.98
N VAL A 426 17.74 -0.27 -27.32
CA VAL A 426 18.40 0.89 -27.93
C VAL A 426 19.90 0.68 -27.95
N ASN A 427 20.53 0.79 -29.12
CA ASN A 427 21.97 0.49 -29.32
C ASN A 427 22.41 -0.74 -28.52
N PRO A 428 21.86 -1.94 -28.81
CA PRO A 428 22.04 -3.10 -27.95
C PRO A 428 23.51 -3.51 -27.84
N THR A 429 23.96 -3.80 -26.62
CA THR A 429 25.31 -4.30 -26.33
C THR A 429 25.33 -5.76 -25.89
N ASN A 430 24.16 -6.38 -25.91
CA ASN A 430 23.94 -7.73 -25.43
C ASN A 430 22.85 -8.45 -26.24
N VAL A 431 22.86 -9.78 -26.15
CA VAL A 431 21.90 -10.66 -26.84
C VAL A 431 20.46 -10.37 -26.42
N MET A 432 20.21 -10.15 -25.13
CA MET A 432 18.87 -9.89 -24.63
C MET A 432 18.29 -8.60 -25.24
N GLY A 433 19.03 -7.51 -25.20
CA GLY A 433 18.63 -6.23 -25.82
C GLY A 433 18.40 -6.35 -27.32
N CYS A 434 19.31 -7.04 -28.03
CA CYS A 434 19.16 -7.29 -29.46
C CYS A 434 17.94 -8.16 -29.77
N SER A 435 17.66 -9.20 -28.98
CA SER A 435 16.45 -10.03 -29.17
C SER A 435 15.15 -9.24 -29.00
N LYS A 436 15.12 -8.28 -28.06
CA LYS A 436 13.97 -7.36 -27.89
C LYS A 436 13.86 -6.40 -29.09
N ARG A 437 14.99 -5.87 -29.59
CA ARG A 437 14.99 -5.05 -30.81
C ARG A 437 14.46 -5.80 -32.03
N LEU A 438 14.85 -7.05 -32.21
CA LEU A 438 14.32 -7.90 -33.27
C LEU A 438 12.79 -8.10 -33.13
N ALA A 439 12.30 -8.33 -31.91
CA ALA A 439 10.84 -8.40 -31.68
C ALA A 439 10.12 -7.10 -32.09
N GLU A 440 10.69 -5.94 -31.74
CA GLU A 440 10.16 -4.64 -32.14
C GLU A 440 10.11 -4.48 -33.67
N ILE A 441 11.20 -4.86 -34.37
CA ILE A 441 11.30 -4.81 -35.82
C ILE A 441 10.17 -5.65 -36.44
N TYR A 442 9.96 -6.89 -35.98
CA TYR A 442 8.90 -7.76 -36.50
C TYR A 442 7.50 -7.12 -36.34
N VAL A 443 7.16 -6.78 -35.09
CA VAL A 443 5.84 -6.23 -34.75
C VAL A 443 5.56 -4.95 -35.52
N GLN A 444 6.55 -4.06 -35.64
CA GLN A 444 6.44 -2.79 -36.37
C GLN A 444 6.27 -3.03 -37.89
N SER A 445 7.08 -3.91 -38.47
CA SER A 445 6.99 -4.23 -39.92
C SER A 445 5.64 -4.86 -40.28
N LEU A 446 5.14 -5.79 -39.45
CA LEU A 446 3.82 -6.38 -39.62
C LEU A 446 2.71 -5.33 -39.57
N GLY A 447 2.78 -4.44 -38.57
CA GLY A 447 1.79 -3.37 -38.43
C GLY A 447 1.83 -2.37 -39.59
N CYS A 448 3.03 -2.03 -40.12
CA CYS A 448 3.16 -1.22 -41.34
C CYS A 448 2.54 -1.91 -42.54
N ALA A 449 2.81 -3.22 -42.72
CA ALA A 449 2.24 -4.00 -43.82
C ALA A 449 0.70 -4.08 -43.77
N ILE A 450 0.11 -4.15 -42.58
CA ILE A 450 -1.35 -4.09 -42.41
C ILE A 450 -1.88 -2.71 -42.80
N ARG A 451 -1.26 -1.63 -42.33
CA ARG A 451 -1.65 -0.25 -42.66
C ARG A 451 -1.55 0.06 -44.15
N GLU A 452 -0.57 -0.53 -44.81
CA GLU A 452 -0.37 -0.41 -46.27
C GLU A 452 -1.24 -1.36 -47.08
N GLY A 453 -2.05 -2.22 -46.45
CA GLY A 453 -2.90 -3.19 -47.11
C GLY A 453 -2.16 -4.39 -47.71
N LYS A 454 -0.84 -4.53 -47.46
CA LYS A 454 -0.02 -5.67 -47.89
C LYS A 454 -0.36 -6.96 -47.14
N VAL A 455 -0.82 -6.84 -45.90
CA VAL A 455 -1.29 -7.92 -45.05
C VAL A 455 -2.71 -7.63 -44.61
N LYS A 456 -3.59 -8.61 -44.75
CA LYS A 456 -4.98 -8.47 -44.30
C LYS A 456 -5.07 -8.54 -42.79
N GLY A 457 -5.57 -7.49 -42.15
CA GLY A 457 -5.74 -7.45 -40.71
C GLY A 457 -6.23 -6.05 -40.26
N ARG A 458 -6.50 -5.92 -38.95
CA ARG A 458 -6.91 -4.65 -38.33
C ARG A 458 -6.14 -4.35 -37.04
N THR A 459 -5.29 -5.26 -36.60
CA THR A 459 -4.59 -5.17 -35.34
C THR A 459 -3.62 -3.98 -35.30
N LYS A 460 -3.79 -3.10 -34.33
CA LYS A 460 -2.86 -2.00 -34.02
C LYS A 460 -1.75 -2.50 -33.09
N PHE A 461 -0.51 -2.33 -33.50
CA PHE A 461 0.65 -2.72 -32.71
C PHE A 461 1.26 -1.52 -32.01
N ILE A 462 1.45 -1.64 -30.71
CA ILE A 462 2.02 -0.61 -29.85
C ILE A 462 3.18 -1.22 -29.08
N THR A 463 4.33 -0.54 -29.10
CA THR A 463 5.50 -0.97 -28.32
C THR A 463 5.82 0.04 -27.24
N THR A 464 6.19 -0.40 -26.04
CA THR A 464 6.56 0.46 -24.93
C THR A 464 7.98 0.14 -24.44
N ARG A 465 8.84 1.17 -24.37
CA ARG A 465 10.22 1.08 -23.85
C ARG A 465 10.36 1.80 -22.53
N PHE A 466 10.88 1.14 -21.55
CA PHE A 466 11.25 1.73 -20.26
C PHE A 466 12.45 1.01 -19.64
N GLY A 467 13.08 1.65 -18.66
CA GLY A 467 14.27 1.12 -17.99
C GLY A 467 13.95 0.11 -16.90
N ASN A 468 14.78 0.10 -15.84
CA ASN A 468 14.60 -0.88 -14.78
C ASN A 468 13.37 -0.53 -13.92
N VAL A 469 12.68 -1.57 -13.46
CA VAL A 469 11.59 -1.44 -12.48
C VAL A 469 12.04 -1.93 -11.10
N LEU A 470 11.68 -1.17 -10.07
CA LEU A 470 12.06 -1.44 -8.69
C LEU A 470 11.40 -2.72 -8.17
N GLY A 471 12.16 -3.52 -7.43
CA GLY A 471 11.63 -4.69 -6.74
C GLY A 471 11.18 -5.84 -7.64
N SER A 472 11.47 -5.81 -8.96
CA SER A 472 11.15 -6.92 -9.86
C SER A 472 11.98 -8.18 -9.54
N ASN A 473 11.39 -9.36 -9.76
CA ASN A 473 12.03 -10.64 -9.49
C ASN A 473 13.41 -10.74 -10.16
N GLY A 474 14.42 -11.15 -9.37
CA GLY A 474 15.80 -11.27 -9.82
C GLY A 474 16.53 -9.96 -10.08
N SER A 475 15.96 -8.80 -9.72
CA SER A 475 16.60 -7.49 -9.85
C SER A 475 17.57 -7.21 -8.70
N VAL A 476 18.25 -6.07 -8.78
CA VAL A 476 19.30 -5.66 -7.83
C VAL A 476 18.78 -5.50 -6.40
N ILE A 477 17.56 -4.99 -6.20
CA ILE A 477 17.00 -4.73 -4.86
C ILE A 477 16.74 -6.01 -4.07
N PRO A 478 16.00 -7.02 -4.57
CA PRO A 478 15.86 -8.30 -3.88
C PRO A 478 17.20 -8.96 -3.55
N ARG A 479 18.17 -8.87 -4.47
CA ARG A 479 19.51 -9.41 -4.26
C ARG A 479 20.27 -8.69 -3.15
N PHE A 480 20.24 -7.37 -3.12
CA PHE A 480 20.87 -6.59 -2.04
C PHE A 480 20.21 -6.89 -0.70
N LYS A 481 18.88 -6.99 -0.67
CA LYS A 481 18.15 -7.36 0.52
C LYS A 481 18.60 -8.71 1.08
N GLU A 482 18.66 -9.74 0.24
CA GLU A 482 19.16 -11.07 0.60
C GLU A 482 20.61 -11.04 1.10
N GLN A 483 21.49 -10.29 0.43
CA GLN A 483 22.89 -10.15 0.85
C GLN A 483 23.00 -9.44 2.20
N ILE A 484 22.20 -8.40 2.46
CA ILE A 484 22.18 -7.69 3.73
C ILE A 484 21.65 -8.60 4.85
N GLU A 485 20.58 -9.33 4.61
CA GLU A 485 20.00 -10.28 5.57
C GLU A 485 20.99 -11.41 5.94
N ASN A 486 21.86 -11.79 5.01
CA ASN A 486 22.92 -12.78 5.23
C ASN A 486 24.24 -12.19 5.80
N GLY A 487 24.27 -10.90 6.15
CA GLY A 487 25.45 -10.25 6.73
C GLY A 487 26.49 -9.76 5.71
N GLY A 488 26.15 -9.71 4.43
CA GLY A 488 26.99 -9.19 3.35
C GLY A 488 27.99 -10.22 2.75
N PRO A 489 28.93 -9.78 1.92
CA PRO A 489 29.04 -8.43 1.37
C PRO A 489 27.95 -8.12 0.33
N VAL A 490 27.61 -6.83 0.18
CA VAL A 490 26.76 -6.38 -0.92
C VAL A 490 27.61 -6.23 -2.19
N THR A 491 27.20 -6.88 -3.29
CA THR A 491 28.00 -6.91 -4.52
C THR A 491 27.47 -5.93 -5.57
N VAL A 492 28.30 -4.97 -5.97
CA VAL A 492 28.05 -4.00 -7.03
C VAL A 492 29.02 -4.25 -8.19
N THR A 493 28.55 -4.15 -9.44
CA THR A 493 29.39 -4.47 -10.59
C THR A 493 30.42 -3.40 -10.92
N HIS A 494 30.12 -2.12 -10.70
CA HIS A 494 31.06 -1.03 -10.91
C HIS A 494 30.66 0.19 -10.03
N PRO A 495 31.62 0.97 -9.48
CA PRO A 495 31.30 2.13 -8.63
C PRO A 495 30.50 3.22 -9.34
N ASP A 496 30.71 3.41 -10.65
CA ASP A 496 30.03 4.45 -11.42
C ASP A 496 28.84 3.95 -12.24
N ILE A 497 28.38 2.71 -12.00
CA ILE A 497 27.24 2.19 -12.73
C ILE A 497 25.96 2.94 -12.32
N ILE A 498 25.24 3.44 -13.31
CA ILE A 498 23.96 4.12 -13.11
C ILE A 498 22.81 3.36 -13.77
N ARG A 499 21.63 3.47 -13.19
CA ARG A 499 20.39 2.93 -13.78
C ARG A 499 19.24 3.92 -13.56
N PHE A 500 18.32 3.91 -14.50
CA PHE A 500 17.04 4.55 -14.33
C PHE A 500 16.06 3.59 -13.67
N PHE A 501 15.26 4.10 -12.75
CA PHE A 501 14.25 3.29 -12.05
C PHE A 501 12.89 3.93 -12.09
N MET A 502 11.86 3.09 -12.21
CA MET A 502 10.46 3.46 -11.92
C MET A 502 9.81 2.33 -11.10
N THR A 503 8.68 2.61 -10.48
CA THR A 503 7.93 1.58 -9.77
C THR A 503 7.19 0.68 -10.76
N ILE A 504 6.90 -0.56 -10.38
CA ILE A 504 6.15 -1.49 -11.23
C ILE A 504 4.73 -0.95 -11.51
N PRO A 505 3.96 -0.46 -10.52
CA PRO A 505 2.65 0.15 -10.79
C PRO A 505 2.71 1.33 -11.75
N GLU A 506 3.72 2.20 -11.63
CA GLU A 506 3.94 3.35 -12.52
C GLU A 506 4.18 2.90 -13.96
N ALA A 507 5.07 1.92 -14.17
CA ALA A 507 5.35 1.36 -15.49
C ALA A 507 4.08 0.79 -16.14
N CYS A 508 3.27 0.05 -15.38
CA CYS A 508 2.04 -0.54 -15.89
C CYS A 508 0.98 0.52 -16.23
N ARG A 509 0.85 1.58 -15.42
CA ARG A 509 -0.04 2.73 -15.74
C ARG A 509 0.34 3.38 -17.06
N LEU A 510 1.63 3.65 -17.29
CA LEU A 510 2.12 4.25 -18.54
C LEU A 510 1.94 3.30 -19.74
N VAL A 511 2.09 1.99 -19.55
CA VAL A 511 1.82 0.98 -20.60
C VAL A 511 0.34 1.00 -21.01
N MET A 512 -0.57 1.11 -20.05
CA MET A 512 -2.01 1.17 -20.34
C MET A 512 -2.41 2.51 -20.98
N GLU A 513 -1.80 3.61 -20.56
CA GLU A 513 -2.02 4.92 -21.18
C GLU A 513 -1.47 4.95 -22.62
N ALA A 514 -0.29 4.39 -22.87
CA ALA A 514 0.24 4.22 -24.22
C ALA A 514 -0.69 3.34 -25.08
N ALA A 515 -1.33 2.32 -24.51
CA ALA A 515 -2.32 1.50 -25.21
C ALA A 515 -3.57 2.30 -25.63
N THR A 516 -3.96 3.29 -24.84
CA THR A 516 -5.11 4.18 -25.14
C THR A 516 -4.73 5.19 -26.21
N MET A 517 -3.54 5.81 -26.10
CA MET A 517 -3.07 6.86 -27.02
C MET A 517 -2.63 6.31 -28.38
N GLY A 518 -2.21 5.05 -28.45
CA GLY A 518 -1.59 4.48 -29.64
C GLY A 518 -2.57 4.25 -30.79
N GLU A 519 -2.23 4.78 -31.97
CA GLU A 519 -2.96 4.61 -33.24
C GLU A 519 -2.45 3.44 -34.09
N GLY A 520 -1.27 2.90 -33.73
CA GLY A 520 -0.63 1.73 -34.34
C GLY A 520 0.77 2.03 -34.87
N ASN A 521 1.71 1.11 -34.58
CA ASN A 521 3.14 1.12 -34.96
C ASN A 521 4.03 2.13 -34.19
N GLU A 522 3.51 2.80 -33.15
CA GLU A 522 4.32 3.66 -32.31
C GLU A 522 5.21 2.82 -31.38
N ILE A 523 6.39 3.38 -31.12
CA ILE A 523 7.27 2.95 -30.03
C ILE A 523 7.28 4.07 -28.99
N PHE A 524 6.51 3.87 -27.92
CA PHE A 524 6.46 4.80 -26.80
C PHE A 524 7.66 4.62 -25.89
N VAL A 525 8.29 5.71 -25.50
CA VAL A 525 9.42 5.78 -24.59
C VAL A 525 8.99 6.57 -23.35
N PHE A 526 9.19 5.98 -22.18
CA PHE A 526 8.79 6.61 -20.94
C PHE A 526 9.93 7.42 -20.32
N GLU A 527 9.59 8.61 -19.80
CA GLU A 527 10.52 9.42 -19.03
C GLU A 527 10.86 8.72 -17.72
N MET A 528 12.12 8.34 -17.55
CA MET A 528 12.60 7.57 -16.41
C MET A 528 13.03 8.44 -15.21
N GLY A 529 12.98 9.79 -15.32
CA GLY A 529 13.46 10.70 -14.28
C GLY A 529 14.98 10.69 -14.10
N LYS A 530 15.46 10.88 -12.87
CA LYS A 530 16.89 10.95 -12.58
C LYS A 530 17.52 9.56 -12.52
N ALA A 531 18.72 9.44 -13.08
CA ALA A 531 19.53 8.23 -12.95
C ALA A 531 20.07 8.08 -11.52
N VAL A 532 20.15 6.85 -11.03
CA VAL A 532 20.61 6.51 -9.69
C VAL A 532 21.89 5.67 -9.78
N LYS A 533 22.92 6.05 -9.02
CA LYS A 533 24.11 5.21 -8.86
C LYS A 533 23.76 3.96 -8.04
N ILE A 534 24.16 2.81 -8.53
CA ILE A 534 23.84 1.53 -7.85
C ILE A 534 24.57 1.40 -6.51
N VAL A 535 25.74 2.02 -6.37
CA VAL A 535 26.47 2.08 -5.10
C VAL A 535 25.71 2.89 -4.06
N ASP A 536 25.09 4.02 -4.44
CA ASP A 536 24.28 4.83 -3.54
C ASP A 536 23.02 4.07 -3.09
N LEU A 537 22.41 3.33 -4.03
CA LEU A 537 21.29 2.45 -3.72
C LEU A 537 21.69 1.36 -2.71
N ALA A 538 22.85 0.72 -2.89
CA ALA A 538 23.39 -0.28 -1.97
C ALA A 538 23.63 0.32 -0.58
N THR A 539 24.29 1.47 -0.52
CA THR A 539 24.56 2.23 0.71
C THR A 539 23.27 2.53 1.47
N ARG A 540 22.26 3.10 0.78
CA ARG A 540 20.95 3.40 1.38
C ARG A 540 20.22 2.15 1.89
N MET A 541 20.31 1.03 1.17
CA MET A 541 19.69 -0.23 1.60
C MET A 541 20.34 -0.82 2.86
N ILE A 542 21.68 -0.78 2.95
CA ILE A 542 22.42 -1.20 4.15
C ILE A 542 22.01 -0.34 5.33
N GLU A 543 21.97 0.96 5.15
CA GLU A 543 21.58 1.92 6.18
C GLU A 543 20.12 1.75 6.64
N LEU A 544 19.16 1.53 5.72
CA LEU A 544 17.76 1.25 6.06
C LEU A 544 17.58 -0.05 6.85
N ALA A 545 18.47 -1.01 6.63
CA ALA A 545 18.52 -2.25 7.41
C ALA A 545 19.14 -2.06 8.80
N GLY A 546 19.65 -0.86 9.13
CA GLY A 546 20.23 -0.51 10.42
C GLY A 546 21.72 -0.84 10.56
N TYR A 547 22.41 -1.11 9.45
CA TYR A 547 23.85 -1.39 9.41
C TYR A 547 24.65 -0.20 8.87
N ARG A 548 25.95 -0.18 9.16
CA ARG A 548 26.89 0.84 8.66
C ARG A 548 27.60 0.30 7.42
N PRO A 549 27.50 1.01 6.26
CA PRO A 549 28.23 0.63 5.05
C PRO A 549 29.75 0.67 5.28
N GLY A 550 30.43 -0.38 4.85
CA GLY A 550 31.88 -0.49 5.00
C GLY A 550 32.39 -0.92 6.37
N GLU A 551 31.57 -0.81 7.44
CA GLU A 551 31.93 -1.29 8.79
C GLU A 551 31.19 -2.57 9.15
N ASP A 552 29.85 -2.57 9.13
CA ASP A 552 29.03 -3.74 9.46
C ASP A 552 28.79 -4.62 8.22
N ILE A 553 28.63 -4.00 7.04
CA ILE A 553 28.43 -4.68 5.75
C ILE A 553 29.31 -4.04 4.67
N GLU A 554 30.20 -4.82 4.11
CA GLU A 554 31.09 -4.40 3.02
C GLU A 554 30.35 -4.29 1.68
N ILE A 555 30.71 -3.27 0.86
CA ILE A 555 30.30 -3.18 -0.56
C ILE A 555 31.47 -3.64 -1.41
N LYS A 556 31.30 -4.75 -2.12
CA LYS A 556 32.34 -5.35 -2.96
C LYS A 556 32.07 -5.11 -4.44
N PHE A 557 33.07 -4.62 -5.17
CA PHE A 557 33.00 -4.43 -6.62
C PHE A 557 33.46 -5.68 -7.35
N THR A 558 32.61 -6.20 -8.28
CA THR A 558 32.84 -7.49 -8.95
C THR A 558 33.28 -7.37 -10.40
N GLY A 559 33.30 -6.16 -10.98
CA GLY A 559 33.49 -5.93 -12.40
C GLY A 559 32.19 -6.03 -13.20
N LEU A 560 32.15 -5.36 -14.36
CA LEU A 560 31.00 -5.45 -15.28
C LEU A 560 30.84 -6.86 -15.82
N ARG A 561 29.59 -7.31 -15.95
CA ARG A 561 29.24 -8.62 -16.51
C ARG A 561 29.22 -8.57 -18.04
N PRO A 562 29.31 -9.75 -18.72
CA PRO A 562 29.13 -9.83 -20.17
C PRO A 562 27.82 -9.14 -20.60
N GLY A 563 27.92 -8.26 -21.61
CA GLY A 563 26.81 -7.49 -22.15
C GLY A 563 26.33 -6.30 -21.30
N GLU A 564 26.90 -6.07 -20.11
CA GLU A 564 26.47 -5.00 -19.22
C GLU A 564 27.03 -3.64 -19.64
N LYS A 565 26.13 -2.62 -19.76
CA LYS A 565 26.50 -1.21 -19.99
C LYS A 565 26.78 -0.50 -18.66
N LEU A 566 27.76 0.40 -18.64
CA LEU A 566 27.98 1.29 -17.52
C LEU A 566 26.80 2.27 -17.35
N TYR A 567 26.31 2.81 -18.48
CA TYR A 567 25.17 3.72 -18.58
C TYR A 567 24.14 3.12 -19.54
N GLU A 568 22.88 3.11 -19.15
CA GLU A 568 21.77 2.73 -20.05
C GLU A 568 21.20 3.97 -20.76
N GLU A 569 20.87 3.79 -22.01
CA GLU A 569 20.27 4.82 -22.87
C GLU A 569 18.79 4.50 -23.05
N VAL A 570 17.94 5.48 -22.91
CA VAL A 570 16.51 5.34 -23.19
C VAL A 570 16.25 5.51 -24.68
N LEU A 571 17.02 6.39 -25.31
CA LEU A 571 16.97 6.69 -26.74
C LEU A 571 18.33 6.49 -27.38
N SER A 572 18.33 6.11 -28.66
CA SER A 572 19.52 6.13 -29.51
C SER A 572 19.83 7.58 -29.95
N ASP A 573 21.10 7.93 -30.15
CA ASP A 573 21.52 9.19 -30.77
C ASP A 573 20.92 9.41 -32.17
N LYS A 574 20.50 8.33 -32.84
CA LYS A 574 19.84 8.33 -34.15
C LYS A 574 18.32 8.37 -34.08
N GLU A 575 17.73 8.26 -32.90
CA GLU A 575 16.31 8.30 -32.68
C GLU A 575 15.89 9.70 -32.21
N ASN A 576 15.06 10.36 -33.01
CA ASN A 576 14.37 11.58 -32.60
C ASN A 576 13.06 11.19 -31.91
N THR A 577 12.67 11.91 -30.86
CA THR A 577 11.38 11.73 -30.19
C THR A 577 10.37 12.79 -30.63
N ILE A 578 9.10 12.41 -30.56
CA ILE A 578 7.95 13.30 -30.70
C ILE A 578 7.27 13.35 -29.34
N PRO A 579 7.00 14.55 -28.77
CA PRO A 579 6.24 14.66 -27.54
C PRO A 579 4.79 14.22 -27.77
N THR A 580 4.17 13.69 -26.72
CA THR A 580 2.74 13.38 -26.67
C THR A 580 2.00 14.35 -25.73
N GLU A 581 0.70 14.20 -25.60
CA GLU A 581 -0.10 14.94 -24.62
C GLU A 581 0.37 14.69 -23.17
N ASN A 582 0.80 13.46 -22.88
CA ASN A 582 1.44 13.15 -21.61
C ASN A 582 2.94 13.41 -21.69
N LYS A 583 3.42 14.43 -20.94
CA LYS A 583 4.85 14.79 -20.86
C LYS A 583 5.79 13.65 -20.44
N LYS A 584 5.24 12.57 -19.87
CA LYS A 584 6.02 11.38 -19.43
C LYS A 584 6.14 10.32 -20.52
N ILE A 585 5.43 10.49 -21.62
CA ILE A 585 5.39 9.55 -22.75
C ILE A 585 5.84 10.29 -24.01
N MET A 586 6.82 9.73 -24.70
CA MET A 586 7.32 10.24 -25.98
C MET A 586 7.23 9.13 -27.03
N ILE A 587 7.15 9.48 -28.31
CA ILE A 587 7.19 8.52 -29.42
C ILE A 587 8.58 8.55 -30.03
N ALA A 588 9.24 7.40 -30.14
CA ALA A 588 10.52 7.25 -30.82
C ALA A 588 10.33 7.11 -32.32
N LYS A 589 11.13 7.86 -33.11
CA LYS A 589 11.28 7.63 -34.54
C LYS A 589 12.37 6.59 -34.77
N VAL A 590 12.00 5.45 -35.35
CA VAL A 590 12.92 4.35 -35.62
C VAL A 590 12.95 4.01 -37.09
N ARG A 591 14.02 3.33 -37.52
CA ARG A 591 14.14 2.82 -38.88
C ARG A 591 13.03 1.81 -39.17
N HIS A 592 12.40 1.97 -40.34
CA HIS A 592 11.42 1.03 -40.87
C HIS A 592 12.08 -0.10 -41.64
N TYR A 593 11.49 -1.29 -41.56
CA TYR A 593 11.87 -2.47 -42.30
C TYR A 593 10.68 -2.99 -43.09
N GLU A 594 10.92 -3.39 -44.35
CA GLU A 594 9.85 -3.99 -45.17
C GLU A 594 9.54 -5.40 -44.63
N TYR A 595 8.23 -5.65 -44.45
CA TYR A 595 7.77 -6.93 -43.88
C TYR A 595 8.18 -8.13 -44.70
N ALA A 596 8.10 -8.04 -46.07
CA ALA A 596 8.50 -9.11 -46.97
C ALA A 596 9.98 -9.50 -46.79
N ASP A 597 10.86 -8.49 -46.58
CA ASP A 597 12.33 -8.73 -46.52
C ASP A 597 12.75 -9.42 -45.22
N ILE A 598 11.91 -9.32 -44.16
CA ILE A 598 12.26 -9.90 -42.86
C ILE A 598 11.70 -11.32 -42.68
N LEU A 599 10.69 -11.77 -43.43
CA LEU A 599 10.04 -13.06 -43.22
C LEU A 599 11.00 -14.24 -43.27
N ASP A 600 11.78 -14.32 -44.32
CA ASP A 600 12.78 -15.41 -44.49
C ASP A 600 13.85 -15.37 -43.40
N THR A 601 14.27 -14.16 -43.04
CA THR A 601 15.26 -13.96 -41.97
C THR A 601 14.72 -14.43 -40.61
N TYR A 602 13.45 -14.18 -40.31
CA TYR A 602 12.84 -14.66 -39.04
C TYR A 602 12.57 -16.18 -39.07
N ALA A 603 12.33 -16.78 -40.23
CA ALA A 603 12.30 -18.24 -40.37
C ALA A 603 13.69 -18.86 -40.14
N GLU A 604 14.75 -18.20 -40.64
CA GLU A 604 16.13 -18.60 -40.38
C GLU A 604 16.51 -18.49 -38.92
N PHE A 605 16.13 -17.41 -38.22
CA PHE A 605 16.30 -17.28 -36.76
C PHE A 605 15.70 -18.48 -36.01
N GLU A 606 14.48 -18.86 -36.34
CA GLU A 606 13.81 -20.00 -35.70
C GLU A 606 14.58 -21.31 -35.99
N LYS A 607 14.98 -21.55 -37.23
CA LYS A 607 15.73 -22.75 -37.63
C LYS A 607 17.07 -22.85 -36.90
N LEU A 608 17.87 -21.78 -36.92
CA LEU A 608 19.17 -21.72 -36.26
C LEU A 608 19.07 -21.93 -34.74
N SER A 609 18.08 -21.29 -34.13
CA SER A 609 17.87 -21.36 -32.69
C SER A 609 17.35 -22.71 -32.24
N ARG A 610 16.44 -23.35 -32.98
CA ARG A 610 15.95 -24.71 -32.68
C ARG A 610 17.06 -25.77 -32.86
N THR A 611 18.02 -25.52 -33.75
CA THR A 611 19.19 -26.40 -33.94
C THR A 611 20.41 -26.00 -33.10
N VAL A 612 20.26 -25.05 -32.19
CA VAL A 612 21.24 -24.55 -31.22
C VAL A 612 22.55 -24.06 -31.88
N LYS A 613 22.46 -23.42 -33.07
CA LYS A 613 23.58 -22.84 -33.80
C LYS A 613 23.95 -21.46 -33.24
N ILE A 614 24.56 -21.44 -32.06
CA ILE A 614 24.78 -20.23 -31.26
C ILE A 614 25.48 -19.11 -32.04
N MET A 615 26.66 -19.41 -32.65
CA MET A 615 27.44 -18.36 -33.34
C MET A 615 26.74 -17.83 -34.59
N ASP A 616 26.04 -18.70 -35.32
CA ASP A 616 25.29 -18.32 -36.53
C ASP A 616 24.08 -17.50 -36.16
N THR A 617 23.40 -17.84 -35.06
CA THR A 617 22.27 -17.04 -34.51
C THR A 617 22.74 -15.63 -34.16
N VAL A 618 23.86 -15.47 -33.42
CA VAL A 618 24.36 -14.13 -33.04
C VAL A 618 24.88 -13.36 -34.26
N ARG A 619 25.52 -14.04 -35.23
CA ARG A 619 25.94 -13.42 -36.50
C ARG A 619 24.75 -12.87 -37.28
N LEU A 620 23.64 -13.63 -37.33
CA LEU A 620 22.40 -13.17 -37.96
C LEU A 620 21.77 -12.00 -37.20
N MET A 621 21.81 -12.04 -35.86
CA MET A 621 21.36 -10.90 -35.04
C MET A 621 22.11 -9.62 -35.38
N LYS A 622 23.44 -9.67 -35.50
CA LYS A 622 24.27 -8.50 -35.85
C LYS A 622 24.05 -8.04 -37.29
N LYS A 623 23.75 -8.95 -38.22
CA LYS A 623 23.40 -8.60 -39.62
C LYS A 623 22.09 -7.80 -39.68
N VAL A 624 21.05 -8.19 -38.94
CA VAL A 624 19.74 -7.54 -38.96
C VAL A 624 19.71 -6.25 -38.12
N VAL A 625 20.50 -6.24 -37.03
CA VAL A 625 20.64 -5.09 -36.11
C VAL A 625 22.10 -4.62 -36.12
N PRO A 626 22.52 -3.82 -37.11
CA PRO A 626 23.92 -3.38 -37.25
C PRO A 626 24.46 -2.57 -36.06
N GLU A 627 23.56 -1.92 -35.31
CA GLU A 627 23.87 -1.21 -34.07
C GLU A 627 24.19 -2.14 -32.90
N PHE A 628 23.97 -3.45 -33.03
CA PHE A 628 24.33 -4.41 -31.99
C PHE A 628 25.85 -4.61 -31.94
N LYS A 629 26.49 -4.04 -30.94
CA LYS A 629 27.91 -4.18 -30.64
C LYS A 629 28.07 -4.86 -29.29
N SER A 630 28.67 -6.07 -29.27
CA SER A 630 28.89 -6.77 -28.01
C SER A 630 29.88 -6.00 -27.13
N LYS A 631 29.57 -5.87 -25.83
CA LYS A 631 30.48 -5.27 -24.83
C LYS A 631 30.68 -6.25 -23.69
N ASN A 632 31.91 -6.36 -23.21
CA ASN A 632 32.27 -7.25 -22.11
C ASN A 632 31.88 -8.74 -22.38
N SER A 633 31.80 -9.14 -23.67
CA SER A 633 31.39 -10.48 -24.11
C SER A 633 32.43 -11.04 -25.09
N PRO A 634 33.58 -11.52 -24.61
CA PRO A 634 34.68 -11.99 -25.47
C PRO A 634 34.25 -13.00 -26.55
N ARG A 635 33.21 -13.81 -26.22
CA ARG A 635 32.66 -14.81 -27.13
C ARG A 635 32.06 -14.21 -28.40
N PHE A 636 31.43 -13.04 -28.31
CA PHE A 636 30.68 -12.42 -29.40
C PHE A 636 31.34 -11.15 -29.96
N GLU A 637 32.30 -10.57 -29.26
CA GLU A 637 33.10 -9.44 -29.77
C GLU A 637 33.91 -9.81 -31.01
N VAL A 638 34.27 -11.08 -31.18
CA VAL A 638 34.94 -11.57 -32.38
C VAL A 638 34.10 -11.38 -33.65
N LEU A 639 32.76 -11.30 -33.51
CA LEU A 639 31.84 -11.05 -34.62
C LEU A 639 31.67 -9.56 -34.95
N ASP A 640 32.24 -8.66 -34.16
CA ASP A 640 32.24 -7.21 -34.40
C ASP A 640 33.42 -6.73 -35.24
N LYS A 641 34.44 -7.63 -35.45
CA LYS A 641 35.68 -7.33 -36.15
C LYS A 641 35.65 -7.68 -37.64
N ASN A 642 34.54 -8.27 -38.12
CA ASN A 642 34.38 -8.72 -39.51
C ASN A 642 33.38 -7.83 -40.27
#